data_e46612513fa40d4e8eb60eebe9eb7705
#
_entry.id   e46612513fa40d4e8eb60eebe9eb7705
#
_cell.length_a   1.000
_cell.length_b   1.000
_cell.length_c   1.000
_cell.angle_alpha   90.00
_cell.angle_beta   90.00
_cell.angle_gamma   90.00
#
_symmetry.space_group_name_H-M   'P 1'
#
loop_
_entity.id
_entity.type
_entity.pdbx_description
1 polymer ?
#
loop_
_entity_poly.entity_id
_entity_poly.type
_entity_poly.pdbx_seq_one_letter_code
_entity_poly.pdbx_strand_id
1 'polypeptide(L)'
;MSGIVFSTWRDEFIDNRGKPDLEWGKSEFKLPETYYGDTNSKAFIGWDGVAIFDEDIDAVELASQYAAQYQEYSEACGRCAPGRWGGRILYDLLDKIARGEGTHDDVAHLKEISKTMMTTSKCEIGKTVPKPILDLMEHYQEQFNTCIDAQMPSKHYNGDTSYIAKVTAPCTDMCPAHVDIPAYIEGVRDMVFTDSLAATRQTMPLAHTCGRVCPHPCEDACRRTNLDSPISIMELKRLGADYETDHELPWLHPAEPKPLRNDGKKVAIIGAGPAGLTAAYYLGLEGIKVDIFEELPVNGGEVAVGVPEYRMPIGKYQKDIDLVLELEAVSITNNHRVDAARLKELHAEYDAVMLGFGARLSKKVRAANENVNMGGYWGAIDMLDKVNLWHKYQIGSPASNELNGKTVVCVGGGFTSMDVVRCSIREGAKKVIMLYRRDEKTIIRNTTYEEYHEAVEEGVEFIFHSAIEEIFDDGENITKLKVNRFELVPDPNGGRAQLVKIEGGDFEIECDYLIPAVSQALDTQIIPEDWNIEMTSWNSILTNGKDFMTSKEGLFAAGDCEYGPMTIVNAVGQARRAASVISRYIYDGKCTLLDDEIMEDHLNRLRVYDKKEKITGWMPGLPRAESEKLEVNERKTNNKEVNLGFTGEEAISEAERCMRCYYISMVAV
;
A
#
# COMPACT_ATOMS: atom_id res chain seq x y z
N MET A 1 -0.87 -32.47 9.36
CA MET A 1 -1.04 -31.07 9.80
C MET A 1 0.33 -30.62 10.24
N SER A 2 0.95 -29.70 9.54
CA SER A 2 2.18 -29.07 10.01
C SER A 2 1.80 -28.18 11.19
N GLY A 3 2.30 -28.48 12.35
CA GLY A 3 2.16 -27.66 13.54
C GLY A 3 3.54 -27.13 13.94
N ILE A 4 3.58 -26.20 14.88
CA ILE A 4 4.85 -25.67 15.41
C ILE A 4 5.52 -26.76 16.26
N VAL A 5 6.70 -27.19 15.84
CA VAL A 5 7.58 -28.11 16.60
C VAL A 5 8.25 -27.36 17.75
N PHE A 6 8.75 -26.14 17.45
CA PHE A 6 9.44 -25.30 18.41
C PHE A 6 9.26 -23.82 18.04
N SER A 7 9.10 -22.91 19.02
CA SER A 7 9.10 -21.49 18.80
C SER A 7 9.57 -20.68 20.00
N THR A 8 10.33 -19.61 19.72
CA THR A 8 10.69 -18.53 20.65
C THR A 8 10.16 -17.18 20.17
N TRP A 9 9.16 -17.18 19.27
CA TRP A 9 8.68 -15.97 18.64
C TRP A 9 8.06 -15.00 19.64
N ARG A 10 8.62 -13.76 19.71
CA ARG A 10 8.23 -12.74 20.71
C ARG A 10 8.39 -13.27 22.15
N ASP A 11 7.32 -13.18 22.92
CA ASP A 11 7.28 -13.65 24.32
C ASP A 11 6.70 -15.07 24.44
N GLU A 12 6.37 -15.73 23.33
CA GLU A 12 5.92 -17.12 23.34
C GLU A 12 7.11 -18.09 23.44
N PHE A 13 6.97 -19.11 24.26
CA PHE A 13 7.87 -20.25 24.26
C PHE A 13 7.06 -21.54 24.05
N ILE A 14 7.26 -22.17 22.92
CA ILE A 14 6.60 -23.43 22.55
C ILE A 14 7.68 -24.48 22.28
N ASP A 15 7.65 -25.58 22.99
CA ASP A 15 8.48 -26.75 22.74
C ASP A 15 7.58 -27.99 22.70
N ASN A 16 7.31 -28.46 21.50
CA ASN A 16 6.47 -29.62 21.22
C ASN A 16 7.29 -30.87 20.86
N ARG A 17 8.61 -30.78 20.85
CA ARG A 17 9.49 -31.90 20.52
C ARG A 17 9.23 -33.09 21.44
N GLY A 18 9.02 -34.27 20.85
CA GLY A 18 8.76 -35.50 21.58
C GLY A 18 7.39 -35.58 22.28
N LYS A 19 6.48 -34.63 22.06
CA LYS A 19 5.13 -34.67 22.60
C LYS A 19 4.12 -35.25 21.60
N PRO A 20 3.06 -35.94 22.07
CA PRO A 20 1.94 -36.33 21.21
C PRO A 20 1.23 -35.14 20.64
N ASP A 21 0.74 -35.19 19.40
CA ASP A 21 0.07 -34.09 18.68
C ASP A 21 -1.09 -33.41 19.45
N LEU A 22 -1.82 -34.15 20.26
CA LEU A 22 -2.90 -33.68 21.10
C LEU A 22 -2.45 -32.75 22.24
N GLU A 23 -1.17 -32.74 22.58
CA GLU A 23 -0.57 -31.92 23.64
C GLU A 23 0.23 -30.72 23.09
N TRP A 24 0.19 -30.51 21.76
CA TRP A 24 0.94 -29.44 21.13
C TRP A 24 0.38 -28.07 21.49
N GLY A 25 1.25 -27.18 21.99
CA GLY A 25 1.00 -25.77 22.14
C GLY A 25 0.83 -25.10 20.75
N LYS A 26 0.04 -24.05 20.69
CA LYS A 26 -0.21 -23.28 19.46
C LYS A 26 0.22 -21.85 19.65
N SER A 27 0.75 -21.23 18.60
CA SER A 27 1.08 -19.82 18.60
C SER A 27 -0.18 -18.94 18.44
N GLU A 28 -0.19 -17.79 19.10
CA GLU A 28 -1.16 -16.72 18.87
C GLU A 28 -0.83 -15.93 17.58
N PHE A 29 0.38 -16.07 17.07
CA PHE A 29 0.85 -15.37 15.88
C PHE A 29 0.57 -16.16 14.59
N LYS A 30 0.35 -15.45 13.50
CA LYS A 30 0.15 -16.03 12.15
C LYS A 30 1.51 -16.32 11.50
N LEU A 31 2.27 -17.21 12.10
CA LEU A 31 3.56 -17.62 11.58
C LEU A 31 3.41 -18.35 10.23
N PRO A 32 4.39 -18.24 9.31
CA PRO A 32 4.29 -18.79 7.97
C PRO A 32 4.55 -20.32 7.94
N GLU A 33 3.62 -21.12 8.44
CA GLU A 33 3.67 -22.59 8.40
C GLU A 33 3.65 -23.13 6.97
N THR A 34 3.03 -22.40 6.04
CA THR A 34 3.07 -22.66 4.60
C THR A 34 3.68 -21.47 3.89
N TYR A 35 4.57 -21.72 2.93
CA TYR A 35 5.24 -20.69 2.17
C TYR A 35 4.36 -20.20 1.01
N TYR A 36 4.07 -21.07 0.03
CA TYR A 36 3.24 -20.73 -1.12
C TYR A 36 2.47 -21.96 -1.62
N GLY A 37 1.15 -21.80 -1.84
CA GLY A 37 0.30 -22.92 -2.25
C GLY A 37 0.35 -24.05 -1.19
N ASP A 38 0.76 -25.24 -1.63
CA ASP A 38 0.87 -26.43 -0.78
C ASP A 38 2.30 -26.64 -0.24
N THR A 39 3.23 -25.70 -0.51
CA THR A 39 4.60 -25.80 -0.01
C THR A 39 4.67 -25.47 1.47
N ASN A 40 5.06 -26.44 2.29
CA ASN A 40 5.25 -26.25 3.72
C ASN A 40 6.58 -25.55 4.01
N SER A 41 6.58 -24.63 4.98
CA SER A 41 7.80 -24.08 5.54
C SER A 41 8.42 -25.11 6.51
N LYS A 42 9.75 -25.23 6.50
CA LYS A 42 10.51 -25.99 7.51
C LYS A 42 10.78 -25.15 8.75
N ALA A 43 11.09 -23.86 8.54
CA ALA A 43 11.32 -22.90 9.62
C ALA A 43 11.06 -21.47 9.15
N PHE A 44 10.77 -20.60 10.12
CA PHE A 44 10.77 -19.14 9.98
C PHE A 44 11.68 -18.54 11.06
N ILE A 45 12.58 -17.65 10.67
CA ILE A 45 13.52 -16.96 11.57
C ILE A 45 13.48 -15.46 11.30
N GLY A 46 13.46 -14.64 12.32
CA GLY A 46 13.37 -13.19 12.16
C GLY A 46 13.70 -12.43 13.44
N TRP A 47 13.38 -11.15 13.44
CA TRP A 47 13.76 -10.17 14.48
C TRP A 47 13.31 -10.52 15.91
N ASP A 48 12.24 -11.27 16.08
CA ASP A 48 11.66 -11.60 17.40
C ASP A 48 11.92 -13.04 17.84
N GLY A 49 12.58 -13.87 17.03
CA GLY A 49 12.86 -15.24 17.38
C GLY A 49 12.81 -16.20 16.19
N VAL A 50 12.55 -17.47 16.49
CA VAL A 50 12.48 -18.56 15.51
C VAL A 50 11.20 -19.37 15.73
N ALA A 51 10.64 -19.89 14.63
CA ALA A 51 9.58 -20.90 14.63
C ALA A 51 9.99 -22.05 13.70
N ILE A 52 9.94 -23.27 14.20
CA ILE A 52 10.33 -24.49 13.49
C ILE A 52 9.09 -25.35 13.29
N PHE A 53 8.87 -25.81 12.07
CA PHE A 53 7.72 -26.60 11.65
C PHE A 53 8.11 -28.03 11.23
N ASP A 54 9.41 -28.30 11.00
CA ASP A 54 9.94 -29.59 10.62
C ASP A 54 10.92 -30.09 11.69
N GLU A 55 10.67 -31.29 12.25
CA GLU A 55 11.53 -31.89 13.25
C GLU A 55 12.95 -32.21 12.73
N ASP A 56 13.10 -32.35 11.41
CA ASP A 56 14.35 -32.64 10.73
C ASP A 56 15.20 -31.40 10.41
N ILE A 57 14.81 -30.23 10.89
CA ILE A 57 15.54 -28.98 10.65
C ILE A 57 16.98 -29.03 11.10
N ASP A 58 17.90 -28.57 10.26
CA ASP A 58 19.27 -28.27 10.62
C ASP A 58 19.37 -26.86 11.20
N ALA A 59 19.40 -26.75 12.52
CA ALA A 59 19.46 -25.52 13.24
C ALA A 59 20.80 -24.78 13.07
N VAL A 60 21.88 -25.50 12.78
CA VAL A 60 23.22 -24.92 12.55
C VAL A 60 23.26 -24.26 11.19
N GLU A 61 22.79 -24.96 10.15
CA GLU A 61 22.66 -24.43 8.80
C GLU A 61 21.69 -23.23 8.76
N LEU A 62 20.52 -23.35 9.42
CA LEU A 62 19.54 -22.26 9.51
C LEU A 62 20.17 -20.97 10.11
N ALA A 63 20.93 -21.12 11.21
CA ALA A 63 21.61 -19.98 11.84
C ALA A 63 22.69 -19.38 10.93
N SER A 64 23.47 -20.23 10.24
CA SER A 64 24.51 -19.79 9.31
C SER A 64 23.91 -19.03 8.12
N GLN A 65 22.86 -19.57 7.49
CA GLN A 65 22.19 -18.93 6.36
C GLN A 65 21.53 -17.60 6.75
N TYR A 66 20.91 -17.52 7.94
CA TYR A 66 20.36 -16.27 8.45
C TYR A 66 21.45 -15.21 8.68
N ALA A 67 22.60 -15.61 9.21
CA ALA A 67 23.76 -14.73 9.39
C ALA A 67 24.36 -14.29 8.05
N ALA A 68 24.37 -15.14 7.01
CA ALA A 68 24.81 -14.81 5.67
C ALA A 68 23.95 -13.69 5.06
N GLN A 69 22.63 -13.78 5.17
CA GLN A 69 21.71 -12.76 4.70
C GLN A 69 21.92 -11.42 5.42
N TYR A 70 22.16 -11.46 6.71
CA TYR A 70 22.48 -10.25 7.47
C TYR A 70 23.84 -9.65 7.09
N GLN A 71 24.86 -10.49 6.87
CA GLN A 71 26.18 -10.01 6.43
C GLN A 71 26.08 -9.22 5.14
N GLU A 72 25.39 -9.75 4.13
CA GLU A 72 25.17 -9.09 2.83
C GLU A 72 24.55 -7.70 3.02
N TYR A 73 23.45 -7.62 3.78
CA TYR A 73 22.82 -6.34 4.10
C TYR A 73 23.76 -5.40 4.87
N SER A 74 24.47 -5.89 5.88
CA SER A 74 25.29 -5.05 6.77
C SER A 74 26.55 -4.50 6.08
N GLU A 75 27.10 -5.22 5.11
CA GLU A 75 28.21 -4.77 4.28
C GLU A 75 27.78 -3.65 3.33
N ALA A 76 26.61 -3.77 2.72
CA ALA A 76 26.01 -2.72 1.89
C ALA A 76 25.67 -1.47 2.71
N CYS A 77 25.11 -1.63 3.91
CA CYS A 77 24.76 -0.52 4.79
C CYS A 77 25.97 0.28 5.29
N GLY A 78 27.03 -0.40 5.79
CA GLY A 78 28.33 0.20 6.20
C GLY A 78 28.31 1.23 7.34
N ARG A 79 27.18 1.51 7.99
CA ARG A 79 26.97 2.68 8.88
C ARG A 79 27.52 2.56 10.29
N CYS A 80 27.71 1.36 10.81
CA CYS A 80 28.28 1.16 12.15
C CYS A 80 29.18 -0.07 12.22
N ALA A 81 30.25 0.02 13.00
CA ALA A 81 31.21 -1.08 13.18
C ALA A 81 30.55 -2.35 13.76
N PRO A 82 29.69 -2.27 14.82
CA PRO A 82 29.03 -3.46 15.35
C PRO A 82 28.17 -4.19 14.32
N GLY A 83 27.42 -3.45 13.48
CA GLY A 83 26.62 -4.05 12.41
C GLY A 83 27.50 -4.71 11.35
N ARG A 84 28.43 -3.96 10.75
CA ARG A 84 29.25 -4.44 9.63
C ARG A 84 30.22 -5.55 10.02
N TRP A 85 31.07 -5.30 11.03
CA TRP A 85 32.06 -6.30 11.46
C TRP A 85 31.43 -7.42 12.26
N GLY A 86 30.44 -7.11 13.12
CA GLY A 86 29.71 -8.13 13.88
C GLY A 86 28.97 -9.10 12.98
N GLY A 87 28.29 -8.60 11.93
CA GLY A 87 27.60 -9.44 10.94
C GLY A 87 28.54 -10.42 10.24
N ARG A 88 29.71 -9.91 9.81
CA ARG A 88 30.74 -10.74 9.19
C ARG A 88 31.27 -11.81 10.16
N ILE A 89 31.60 -11.44 11.39
CA ILE A 89 32.11 -12.38 12.40
C ILE A 89 31.05 -13.43 12.75
N LEU A 90 29.76 -13.04 12.88
CA LEU A 90 28.67 -14.00 13.12
C LEU A 90 28.60 -15.03 12.01
N TYR A 91 28.64 -14.60 10.75
CA TYR A 91 28.59 -15.51 9.61
C TYR A 91 29.83 -16.40 9.55
N ASP A 92 31.05 -15.82 9.60
CA ASP A 92 32.30 -16.58 9.49
C ASP A 92 32.39 -17.68 10.54
N LEU A 93 31.98 -17.43 11.79
CA LEU A 93 32.00 -18.40 12.87
C LEU A 93 30.90 -19.47 12.75
N LEU A 94 29.68 -19.07 12.35
CA LEU A 94 28.55 -19.99 12.14
C LEU A 94 28.82 -20.93 10.95
N ASP A 95 29.31 -20.40 9.83
CA ASP A 95 29.67 -21.18 8.67
C ASP A 95 30.82 -22.15 8.96
N LYS A 96 31.82 -21.68 9.73
CA LYS A 96 32.90 -22.58 10.22
C LYS A 96 32.37 -23.73 11.05
N ILE A 97 31.41 -23.50 11.96
CA ILE A 97 30.75 -24.55 12.72
C ILE A 97 29.92 -25.47 11.80
N ALA A 98 29.15 -24.88 10.89
CA ALA A 98 28.32 -25.66 9.95
C ALA A 98 29.14 -26.57 9.03
N ARG A 99 30.37 -26.19 8.69
CA ARG A 99 31.32 -27.02 7.93
C ARG A 99 32.02 -28.11 8.78
N GLY A 100 31.80 -28.15 10.10
CA GLY A 100 32.48 -29.08 11.00
C GLY A 100 33.92 -28.69 11.36
N GLU A 101 34.29 -27.44 11.14
CA GLU A 101 35.61 -26.88 11.44
C GLU A 101 35.62 -26.02 12.71
N GLY A 102 34.44 -25.88 13.35
CA GLY A 102 34.24 -25.07 14.53
C GLY A 102 34.83 -25.65 15.81
N THR A 103 34.89 -24.80 16.82
CA THR A 103 35.39 -25.13 18.18
C THR A 103 34.43 -24.58 19.24
N HIS A 104 34.52 -25.07 20.48
CA HIS A 104 33.74 -24.49 21.60
C HIS A 104 34.12 -23.02 21.90
N ASP A 105 35.35 -22.62 21.58
CA ASP A 105 35.77 -21.22 21.69
C ASP A 105 35.04 -20.35 20.67
N ASP A 106 34.76 -20.86 19.47
CA ASP A 106 33.98 -20.13 18.46
C ASP A 106 32.54 -19.86 18.97
N VAL A 107 31.94 -20.83 19.69
CA VAL A 107 30.62 -20.66 20.34
C VAL A 107 30.67 -19.56 21.43
N ALA A 108 31.74 -19.48 22.20
CA ALA A 108 31.92 -18.46 23.21
C ALA A 108 32.06 -17.05 22.55
N HIS A 109 32.83 -16.97 21.49
CA HIS A 109 32.98 -15.74 20.70
C HIS A 109 31.67 -15.30 20.04
N LEU A 110 30.84 -16.22 19.49
CA LEU A 110 29.53 -15.95 18.95
C LEU A 110 28.62 -15.27 20.00
N LYS A 111 28.61 -15.79 21.23
CA LYS A 111 27.83 -15.22 22.33
C LYS A 111 28.29 -13.81 22.71
N GLU A 112 29.61 -13.56 22.71
CA GLU A 112 30.19 -12.26 23.04
C GLU A 112 29.87 -11.21 21.95
N ILE A 113 30.10 -11.54 20.69
CA ILE A 113 29.77 -10.66 19.53
C ILE A 113 28.29 -10.37 19.49
N SER A 114 27.44 -11.38 19.69
CA SER A 114 25.98 -11.21 19.75
C SER A 114 25.57 -10.17 20.80
N LYS A 115 26.07 -10.29 22.03
CA LYS A 115 25.81 -9.30 23.10
C LYS A 115 26.30 -7.90 22.74
N THR A 116 27.47 -7.81 22.14
CA THR A 116 28.03 -6.55 21.70
C THR A 116 27.15 -5.90 20.63
N MET A 117 26.73 -6.65 19.63
CA MET A 117 25.85 -6.17 18.57
C MET A 117 24.49 -5.70 19.12
N MET A 118 23.86 -6.48 19.99
CA MET A 118 22.57 -6.14 20.59
C MET A 118 22.62 -4.83 21.38
N THR A 119 23.75 -4.50 21.98
CA THR A 119 23.89 -3.32 22.85
C THR A 119 24.45 -2.09 22.14
N THR A 120 25.25 -2.26 21.08
CA THR A 120 26.03 -1.17 20.48
C THR A 120 25.69 -0.85 19.02
N SER A 121 24.88 -1.68 18.34
CA SER A 121 24.41 -1.37 16.99
C SER A 121 23.53 -0.11 16.97
N LYS A 122 23.66 0.70 15.89
CA LYS A 122 22.90 1.95 15.76
C LYS A 122 21.43 1.73 15.42
N CYS A 123 21.08 0.66 14.70
CA CYS A 123 19.75 0.41 14.19
C CYS A 123 19.21 -0.96 14.66
N GLU A 124 17.90 -1.17 14.47
CA GLU A 124 17.22 -2.36 14.99
C GLU A 124 17.71 -3.65 14.35
N ILE A 125 18.00 -3.70 13.06
CA ILE A 125 18.46 -4.93 12.41
C ILE A 125 19.73 -5.49 13.07
N GLY A 126 20.71 -4.64 13.38
CA GLY A 126 21.92 -5.05 14.08
C GLY A 126 21.71 -5.45 15.55
N LYS A 127 20.62 -4.95 16.18
CA LYS A 127 20.27 -5.32 17.56
C LYS A 127 19.46 -6.62 17.63
N THR A 128 18.63 -6.90 16.62
CA THR A 128 17.67 -8.02 16.67
C THR A 128 18.19 -9.31 16.05
N VAL A 129 19.04 -9.22 15.02
CA VAL A 129 19.59 -10.41 14.34
C VAL A 129 20.26 -11.44 15.27
N PRO A 130 21.04 -11.02 16.30
CA PRO A 130 21.68 -12.03 17.16
C PRO A 130 20.70 -12.85 18.02
N LYS A 131 19.49 -12.32 18.31
CA LYS A 131 18.53 -12.99 19.21
C LYS A 131 18.14 -14.38 18.73
N PRO A 132 17.56 -14.58 17.52
CA PRO A 132 17.15 -15.90 17.06
C PRO A 132 18.34 -16.87 16.88
N ILE A 133 19.54 -16.35 16.58
CA ILE A 133 20.77 -17.17 16.53
C ILE A 133 21.09 -17.71 17.91
N LEU A 134 21.03 -16.85 18.95
CA LEU A 134 21.24 -17.29 20.34
C LEU A 134 20.18 -18.28 20.80
N ASP A 135 18.92 -18.08 20.42
CA ASP A 135 17.82 -19.01 20.71
C ASP A 135 18.09 -20.40 20.09
N LEU A 136 18.54 -20.45 18.83
CA LEU A 136 18.93 -21.74 18.21
C LEU A 136 20.12 -22.38 18.91
N MET A 137 21.15 -21.61 19.24
CA MET A 137 22.31 -22.12 19.95
C MET A 137 21.98 -22.66 21.35
N GLU A 138 20.97 -22.10 22.02
CA GLU A 138 20.54 -22.57 23.35
C GLU A 138 19.66 -23.80 23.25
N HIS A 139 18.65 -23.81 22.39
CA HIS A 139 17.62 -24.85 22.36
C HIS A 139 17.93 -26.03 21.43
N TYR A 140 18.92 -25.89 20.52
CA TYR A 140 19.44 -26.93 19.63
C TYR A 140 20.91 -27.18 19.85
N GLN A 141 21.39 -26.97 21.10
CA GLN A 141 22.81 -27.10 21.47
C GLN A 141 23.44 -28.45 21.07
N GLU A 142 22.67 -29.53 21.07
CA GLU A 142 23.15 -30.85 20.65
C GLU A 142 23.61 -30.87 19.20
N GLN A 143 22.91 -30.20 18.29
CA GLN A 143 23.32 -30.14 16.88
C GLN A 143 24.64 -29.38 16.72
N PHE A 144 24.80 -28.22 17.40
CA PHE A 144 26.05 -27.46 17.41
C PHE A 144 27.21 -28.26 17.99
N ASN A 145 27.01 -28.93 19.14
CA ASN A 145 28.03 -29.75 19.77
C ASN A 145 28.42 -30.94 18.87
N THR A 146 27.46 -31.57 18.19
CA THR A 146 27.75 -32.67 17.28
C THR A 146 28.68 -32.25 16.15
N CYS A 147 28.44 -31.09 15.51
CA CYS A 147 29.33 -30.57 14.47
C CYS A 147 30.74 -30.30 14.99
N ILE A 148 30.87 -29.76 16.21
CA ILE A 148 32.15 -29.41 16.83
C ILE A 148 32.90 -30.66 17.31
N ASP A 149 32.25 -31.52 18.07
CA ASP A 149 32.89 -32.67 18.71
C ASP A 149 33.24 -33.78 17.72
N ALA A 150 32.37 -33.98 16.71
CA ALA A 150 32.63 -34.96 15.65
C ALA A 150 33.52 -34.45 14.53
N GLN A 151 33.76 -33.12 14.46
CA GLN A 151 34.44 -32.43 13.34
C GLN A 151 33.81 -32.82 11.99
N MET A 152 32.48 -32.77 11.90
CA MET A 152 31.70 -33.12 10.72
C MET A 152 30.78 -31.99 10.34
N PRO A 153 30.52 -31.79 9.04
CA PRO A 153 29.50 -30.82 8.60
C PRO A 153 28.15 -31.07 9.27
N SER A 154 27.36 -30.03 9.40
CA SER A 154 26.00 -30.12 9.91
C SER A 154 25.14 -31.01 8.99
N LYS A 155 24.05 -31.53 9.51
CA LYS A 155 23.25 -32.60 8.90
C LYS A 155 22.82 -32.32 7.46
N HIS A 156 22.46 -31.07 7.16
CA HIS A 156 21.97 -30.64 5.85
C HIS A 156 22.83 -29.50 5.24
N TYR A 157 24.11 -29.43 5.64
CA TYR A 157 25.03 -28.43 5.09
C TYR A 157 25.11 -28.51 3.56
N ASN A 158 24.79 -27.38 2.88
CA ASN A 158 24.64 -27.32 1.42
C ASN A 158 23.63 -28.33 0.84
N GLY A 159 22.59 -28.68 1.61
CA GLY A 159 21.51 -29.57 1.19
C GLY A 159 20.46 -28.90 0.31
N ASP A 160 19.31 -29.55 0.18
CA ASP A 160 18.21 -29.12 -0.72
C ASP A 160 17.27 -28.06 -0.08
N THR A 161 17.57 -27.54 1.11
CA THR A 161 16.75 -26.51 1.75
C THR A 161 17.01 -25.16 1.11
N SER A 162 15.95 -24.54 0.59
CA SER A 162 16.01 -23.18 0.08
C SER A 162 15.74 -22.18 1.20
N TYR A 163 16.52 -21.11 1.24
CA TYR A 163 16.41 -20.04 2.23
C TYR A 163 16.05 -18.74 1.54
N ILE A 164 14.87 -18.21 1.86
CA ILE A 164 14.34 -17.01 1.23
C ILE A 164 14.23 -15.92 2.30
N ALA A 165 15.03 -14.88 2.16
CA ALA A 165 15.11 -13.78 3.11
C ALA A 165 14.53 -12.48 2.55
N LYS A 166 14.00 -11.64 3.44
CA LYS A 166 13.59 -10.29 3.12
C LYS A 166 13.94 -9.32 4.24
N VAL A 167 14.49 -8.17 3.84
CA VAL A 167 14.67 -7.02 4.71
C VAL A 167 13.47 -6.11 4.56
N THR A 168 12.86 -5.70 5.66
CA THR A 168 11.70 -4.81 5.68
C THR A 168 11.79 -3.81 6.84
N ALA A 169 10.84 -2.87 6.88
CA ALA A 169 10.63 -1.97 8.01
C ALA A 169 9.13 -1.83 8.27
N PRO A 170 8.68 -1.49 9.50
CA PRO A 170 7.25 -1.36 9.78
C PRO A 170 6.49 -0.42 8.84
N CYS A 171 7.12 0.68 8.43
CA CYS A 171 6.54 1.62 7.47
C CYS A 171 6.50 1.04 6.04
N THR A 172 7.53 0.29 5.63
CA THR A 172 7.57 -0.42 4.33
C THR A 172 6.48 -1.50 4.28
N ASP A 173 6.37 -2.28 5.34
CA ASP A 173 5.40 -3.37 5.44
C ASP A 173 3.94 -2.87 5.48
N MET A 174 3.70 -1.69 6.07
CA MET A 174 2.38 -1.06 6.07
C MET A 174 2.04 -0.37 4.74
N CYS A 175 3.01 -0.12 3.88
CA CYS A 175 2.79 0.48 2.56
C CYS A 175 2.23 -0.58 1.60
N PRO A 176 1.03 -0.38 1.00
CA PRO A 176 0.47 -1.35 0.07
C PRO A 176 1.33 -1.61 -1.18
N ALA A 177 2.20 -0.64 -1.54
CA ALA A 177 3.17 -0.79 -2.62
C ALA A 177 4.55 -1.27 -2.15
N HIS A 178 4.74 -1.53 -0.86
CA HIS A 178 5.99 -1.97 -0.24
C HIS A 178 7.22 -1.14 -0.63
N VAL A 179 7.05 0.19 -0.69
CA VAL A 179 8.16 1.11 -0.99
C VAL A 179 9.21 1.03 0.12
N ASP A 180 10.49 0.94 -0.24
CA ASP A 180 11.57 1.04 0.75
C ASP A 180 11.68 2.46 1.31
N ILE A 181 10.84 2.71 2.32
CA ILE A 181 10.68 4.04 2.92
C ILE A 181 11.95 4.52 3.61
N PRO A 182 12.65 3.72 4.45
CA PRO A 182 13.89 4.17 5.04
C PRO A 182 14.99 4.49 3.99
N ALA A 183 15.00 3.80 2.84
CA ALA A 183 15.99 4.07 1.78
C ALA A 183 15.76 5.43 1.14
N TYR A 184 14.53 5.76 0.72
CA TYR A 184 14.32 7.06 0.10
C TYR A 184 14.42 8.23 1.09
N ILE A 185 14.06 8.06 2.36
CA ILE A 185 14.26 9.07 3.40
C ILE A 185 15.77 9.32 3.60
N GLU A 186 16.58 8.28 3.50
CA GLU A 186 18.02 8.39 3.57
C GLU A 186 18.60 9.21 2.40
N GLY A 187 18.11 8.96 1.18
CA GLY A 187 18.45 9.76 0.02
C GLY A 187 18.16 11.25 0.21
N VAL A 188 17.01 11.58 0.82
CA VAL A 188 16.68 12.98 1.19
C VAL A 188 17.67 13.53 2.22
N ARG A 189 17.95 12.78 3.30
CA ARG A 189 18.88 13.21 4.35
C ARG A 189 20.30 13.47 3.82
N ASP A 190 20.75 12.63 2.93
CA ASP A 190 22.09 12.71 2.35
C ASP A 190 22.13 13.66 1.13
N MET A 191 21.02 14.34 0.82
CA MET A 191 20.84 15.27 -0.31
C MET A 191 21.08 14.61 -1.69
N VAL A 192 20.84 13.31 -1.80
CA VAL A 192 20.90 12.55 -3.06
C VAL A 192 19.47 12.24 -3.50
N PHE A 193 18.76 13.26 -3.97
CA PHE A 193 17.33 13.17 -4.28
C PHE A 193 17.04 12.19 -5.44
N THR A 194 18.01 11.95 -6.32
CA THR A 194 17.92 10.94 -7.37
C THR A 194 17.83 9.52 -6.79
N ASP A 195 18.63 9.21 -5.76
CA ASP A 195 18.58 7.91 -5.09
C ASP A 195 17.28 7.73 -4.32
N SER A 196 16.77 8.82 -3.70
CA SER A 196 15.46 8.85 -3.07
C SER A 196 14.36 8.48 -4.05
N LEU A 197 14.38 9.07 -5.24
CA LEU A 197 13.37 8.80 -6.27
C LEU A 197 13.53 7.39 -6.87
N ALA A 198 14.76 6.92 -7.09
CA ALA A 198 15.05 5.57 -7.56
C ALA A 198 14.51 4.51 -6.58
N ALA A 199 14.76 4.67 -5.27
CA ALA A 199 14.22 3.80 -4.24
C ALA A 199 12.67 3.79 -4.25
N THR A 200 12.04 4.95 -4.46
CA THR A 200 10.59 5.05 -4.57
C THR A 200 10.06 4.29 -5.80
N ARG A 201 10.66 4.48 -6.97
CA ARG A 201 10.21 3.93 -8.26
C ARG A 201 10.47 2.44 -8.43
N GLN A 202 11.23 1.80 -7.54
CA GLN A 202 11.35 0.33 -7.54
C GLN A 202 9.98 -0.35 -7.43
N THR A 203 9.07 0.22 -6.66
CA THR A 203 7.74 -0.36 -6.44
C THR A 203 6.58 0.61 -6.70
N MET A 204 6.85 1.89 -6.93
CA MET A 204 5.84 2.94 -7.11
C MET A 204 6.26 3.95 -8.19
N PRO A 205 5.79 3.81 -9.44
CA PRO A 205 6.15 4.71 -10.53
C PRO A 205 5.45 6.08 -10.40
N LEU A 206 4.26 6.14 -9.78
CA LEU A 206 3.45 7.35 -9.64
C LEU A 206 3.89 8.19 -8.42
N ALA A 207 5.15 8.64 -8.43
CA ALA A 207 5.78 9.28 -7.28
C ALA A 207 5.19 10.68 -6.97
N HIS A 208 4.86 11.48 -7.98
CA HIS A 208 4.19 12.77 -7.80
C HIS A 208 2.80 12.60 -7.19
N THR A 209 2.03 11.64 -7.73
CA THR A 209 0.67 11.34 -7.26
C THR A 209 0.69 10.86 -5.81
N CYS A 210 1.46 9.83 -5.51
CA CYS A 210 1.53 9.28 -4.16
C CYS A 210 2.30 10.17 -3.17
N GLY A 211 3.06 11.14 -3.64
CA GLY A 211 3.67 12.19 -2.82
C GLY A 211 2.66 13.27 -2.37
N ARG A 212 1.45 13.32 -2.98
CA ARG A 212 0.44 14.36 -2.71
C ARG A 212 -0.87 13.85 -2.16
N VAL A 213 -1.35 12.70 -2.69
CA VAL A 213 -2.71 12.23 -2.39
C VAL A 213 -2.76 10.82 -1.78
N CYS A 214 -1.63 10.33 -1.27
CA CYS A 214 -1.58 9.08 -0.52
C CYS A 214 -2.17 9.30 0.89
N PRO A 215 -2.99 8.38 1.43
CA PRO A 215 -3.44 8.42 2.83
C PRO A 215 -2.34 8.04 3.84
N HIS A 216 -1.12 7.82 3.40
CA HIS A 216 0.12 7.54 4.14
C HIS A 216 0.00 6.58 5.34
N PRO A 217 -0.56 5.36 5.17
CA PRO A 217 -0.70 4.39 6.28
C PRO A 217 0.65 3.99 6.90
N CYS A 218 1.74 4.22 6.19
CA CYS A 218 3.10 4.02 6.67
C CYS A 218 3.45 4.93 7.87
N GLU A 219 2.84 6.12 7.98
CA GLU A 219 3.03 7.02 9.12
C GLU A 219 2.37 6.46 10.39
N ASP A 220 1.24 5.76 10.26
CA ASP A 220 0.57 5.06 11.37
C ASP A 220 1.41 3.91 11.94
N ALA A 221 2.29 3.33 11.13
CA ALA A 221 3.22 2.26 11.51
C ALA A 221 4.64 2.78 11.76
N CYS A 222 4.84 4.07 11.80
CA CYS A 222 6.15 4.63 12.09
C CYS A 222 6.52 4.42 13.56
N ARG A 223 7.58 3.62 13.85
CA ARG A 223 8.05 3.37 15.22
C ARG A 223 8.41 4.64 15.97
N ARG A 224 8.74 5.72 15.28
CA ARG A 224 9.00 7.01 15.90
C ARG A 224 7.80 7.54 16.69
N THR A 225 6.58 7.15 16.35
CA THR A 225 5.37 7.45 17.13
C THR A 225 5.47 6.98 18.59
N ASN A 226 6.21 5.89 18.85
CA ASN A 226 6.45 5.40 20.23
C ASN A 226 7.47 6.28 21.00
N LEU A 227 8.14 7.22 20.35
CA LEU A 227 9.13 8.12 20.96
C LEU A 227 8.61 9.56 21.08
N ASP A 228 8.12 10.13 19.98
CA ASP A 228 7.57 11.50 19.90
C ASP A 228 6.43 11.61 18.89
N SER A 229 6.71 11.66 17.57
CA SER A 229 5.73 11.76 16.49
C SER A 229 6.23 11.07 15.23
N PRO A 230 5.35 10.53 14.36
CA PRO A 230 5.77 9.87 13.15
C PRO A 230 6.56 10.80 12.21
N ILE A 231 7.33 10.23 11.32
CA ILE A 231 8.00 10.97 10.24
C ILE A 231 6.93 11.41 9.22
N SER A 232 7.09 12.60 8.63
CA SER A 232 6.27 13.10 7.52
C SER A 232 6.68 12.40 6.21
N ILE A 233 6.34 11.11 6.13
CA ILE A 233 6.83 10.18 5.11
C ILE A 233 6.35 10.56 3.71
N MET A 234 5.08 11.01 3.60
CA MET A 234 4.49 11.39 2.31
C MET A 234 5.19 12.61 1.73
N GLU A 235 5.44 13.65 2.53
CA GLU A 235 6.10 14.89 2.10
C GLU A 235 7.55 14.65 1.64
N LEU A 236 8.29 13.80 2.36
CA LEU A 236 9.66 13.45 1.96
C LEU A 236 9.70 12.71 0.61
N LYS A 237 8.71 11.87 0.31
CA LYS A 237 8.57 11.21 -1.00
C LYS A 237 8.29 12.20 -2.13
N ARG A 238 7.40 13.17 -1.88
CA ARG A 238 7.06 14.25 -2.81
C ARG A 238 8.30 15.00 -3.29
N LEU A 239 9.19 15.32 -2.36
CA LEU A 239 10.40 16.10 -2.65
C LEU A 239 11.28 15.46 -3.73
N GLY A 240 11.49 14.13 -3.69
CA GLY A 240 12.29 13.44 -4.70
C GLY A 240 11.71 13.57 -6.11
N ALA A 241 10.37 13.45 -6.23
CA ALA A 241 9.68 13.61 -7.50
C ALA A 241 9.72 15.06 -8.00
N ASP A 242 9.47 16.05 -7.12
CA ASP A 242 9.52 17.46 -7.49
C ASP A 242 10.95 17.88 -7.88
N TYR A 243 11.99 17.35 -7.22
CA TYR A 243 13.38 17.64 -7.55
C TYR A 243 13.72 17.25 -9.00
N GLU A 244 13.30 16.06 -9.48
CA GLU A 244 13.53 15.63 -10.86
C GLU A 244 12.92 16.62 -11.86
N THR A 245 11.66 17.04 -11.62
CA THR A 245 10.93 17.89 -12.56
C THR A 245 11.37 19.35 -12.49
N ASP A 246 11.67 19.87 -11.30
CA ASP A 246 12.07 21.26 -11.10
C ASP A 246 13.50 21.54 -11.61
N HIS A 247 14.32 20.46 -11.73
CA HIS A 247 15.67 20.54 -12.31
C HIS A 247 15.75 19.99 -13.75
N GLU A 248 14.61 19.64 -14.36
CA GLU A 248 14.52 19.12 -15.74
C GLU A 248 15.47 17.93 -15.97
N LEU A 249 15.57 17.02 -14.99
CA LEU A 249 16.44 15.85 -15.09
C LEU A 249 15.83 14.82 -16.08
N PRO A 250 16.66 13.97 -16.70
CA PRO A 250 16.16 12.79 -17.42
C PRO A 250 15.33 11.90 -16.50
N TRP A 251 14.33 11.21 -17.08
CA TRP A 251 13.50 10.29 -16.32
C TRP A 251 14.35 9.22 -15.62
N LEU A 252 14.21 9.14 -14.32
CA LEU A 252 14.90 8.17 -13.50
C LEU A 252 14.09 6.89 -13.37
N HIS A 253 14.56 5.82 -13.99
CA HIS A 253 13.99 4.48 -13.81
C HIS A 253 14.78 3.68 -12.75
N PRO A 254 14.14 2.74 -12.03
CA PRO A 254 14.83 1.89 -11.04
C PRO A 254 15.84 0.94 -11.68
N ALA A 255 15.66 0.64 -12.95
CA ALA A 255 16.57 -0.12 -13.79
C ALA A 255 16.51 0.45 -15.21
N GLU A 256 17.56 0.24 -16.01
CA GLU A 256 17.55 0.67 -17.40
C GLU A 256 16.44 -0.08 -18.17
N PRO A 257 15.54 0.65 -18.86
CA PRO A 257 14.47 0.03 -19.65
C PRO A 257 15.05 -0.91 -20.71
N LYS A 258 14.51 -2.12 -20.79
CA LYS A 258 14.91 -3.06 -21.84
C LYS A 258 14.34 -2.61 -23.19
N PRO A 259 15.07 -2.81 -24.29
CA PRO A 259 14.55 -2.55 -25.63
C PRO A 259 13.26 -3.32 -25.90
N LEU A 260 12.38 -2.75 -26.74
CA LEU A 260 11.16 -3.42 -27.15
C LEU A 260 11.47 -4.81 -27.71
N ARG A 261 10.82 -5.83 -27.15
CA ARG A 261 10.97 -7.23 -27.60
C ARG A 261 10.27 -7.43 -28.93
N ASN A 262 10.97 -8.08 -29.89
CA ASN A 262 10.44 -8.39 -31.23
C ASN A 262 9.98 -9.86 -31.31
N ASP A 263 9.45 -10.42 -30.26
CA ASP A 263 8.99 -11.81 -30.16
C ASP A 263 7.49 -12.00 -30.45
N GLY A 264 6.80 -10.90 -30.73
CA GLY A 264 5.37 -10.87 -31.03
C GLY A 264 4.46 -10.93 -29.80
N LYS A 265 5.02 -11.06 -28.60
CA LYS A 265 4.26 -11.07 -27.34
C LYS A 265 3.75 -9.69 -26.99
N LYS A 266 2.47 -9.60 -26.59
CA LYS A 266 1.82 -8.33 -26.25
C LYS A 266 0.73 -8.48 -25.21
N VAL A 267 0.55 -7.43 -24.42
CA VAL A 267 -0.45 -7.34 -23.35
C VAL A 267 -1.42 -6.20 -23.64
N ALA A 268 -2.72 -6.45 -23.52
CA ALA A 268 -3.73 -5.40 -23.52
C ALA A 268 -4.09 -5.02 -22.07
N ILE A 269 -4.20 -3.73 -21.81
CA ILE A 269 -4.67 -3.21 -20.51
C ILE A 269 -5.91 -2.36 -20.73
N ILE A 270 -6.96 -2.61 -19.94
CA ILE A 270 -8.21 -1.88 -20.02
C ILE A 270 -8.27 -0.85 -18.88
N GLY A 271 -8.13 0.42 -19.25
CA GLY A 271 -8.10 1.57 -18.33
C GLY A 271 -6.69 2.11 -18.10
N ALA A 272 -6.52 3.43 -18.32
CA ALA A 272 -5.28 4.18 -18.07
C ALA A 272 -5.28 4.86 -16.69
N GLY A 273 -5.93 4.27 -15.70
CA GLY A 273 -5.87 4.69 -14.29
C GLY A 273 -4.58 4.22 -13.60
N PRO A 274 -4.42 4.47 -12.28
CA PRO A 274 -3.21 4.09 -11.53
C PRO A 274 -2.81 2.62 -11.69
N ALA A 275 -3.77 1.69 -11.70
CA ALA A 275 -3.49 0.28 -11.91
C ALA A 275 -2.94 0.00 -13.31
N GLY A 276 -3.62 0.51 -14.34
CA GLY A 276 -3.19 0.28 -15.73
C GLY A 276 -1.83 0.91 -16.04
N LEU A 277 -1.62 2.17 -15.63
CA LEU A 277 -0.34 2.87 -15.81
C LEU A 277 0.81 2.16 -15.08
N THR A 278 0.58 1.68 -13.85
CA THR A 278 1.59 0.97 -13.07
C THR A 278 1.96 -0.37 -13.73
N ALA A 279 0.97 -1.16 -14.13
CA ALA A 279 1.24 -2.43 -14.81
C ALA A 279 1.97 -2.21 -16.13
N ALA A 280 1.53 -1.22 -16.92
CA ALA A 280 2.19 -0.86 -18.18
C ALA A 280 3.65 -0.43 -17.97
N TYR A 281 3.93 0.33 -16.90
CA TYR A 281 5.28 0.74 -16.57
C TYR A 281 6.21 -0.45 -16.34
N TYR A 282 5.83 -1.38 -15.44
CA TYR A 282 6.71 -2.52 -15.13
C TYR A 282 6.83 -3.54 -16.29
N LEU A 283 5.75 -3.76 -17.03
CA LEU A 283 5.83 -4.57 -18.26
C LEU A 283 6.70 -3.89 -19.33
N GLY A 284 6.55 -2.58 -19.50
CA GLY A 284 7.32 -1.77 -20.43
C GLY A 284 8.81 -1.72 -20.09
N LEU A 285 9.19 -1.65 -18.80
CA LEU A 285 10.58 -1.76 -18.34
C LEU A 285 11.22 -3.09 -18.79
N GLU A 286 10.44 -4.17 -18.87
CA GLU A 286 10.88 -5.47 -19.36
C GLU A 286 10.90 -5.54 -20.90
N GLY A 287 10.54 -4.48 -21.61
CA GLY A 287 10.44 -4.42 -23.08
C GLY A 287 9.24 -5.17 -23.64
N ILE A 288 8.24 -5.49 -22.83
CA ILE A 288 7.03 -6.18 -23.26
C ILE A 288 6.08 -5.15 -23.88
N LYS A 289 5.57 -5.43 -25.08
CA LYS A 289 4.62 -4.54 -25.73
C LYS A 289 3.31 -4.47 -24.97
N VAL A 290 2.87 -3.24 -24.62
CA VAL A 290 1.62 -2.96 -23.91
C VAL A 290 0.80 -1.93 -24.65
N ASP A 291 -0.45 -2.27 -24.94
CA ASP A 291 -1.44 -1.36 -25.50
C ASP A 291 -2.55 -1.12 -24.46
N ILE A 292 -2.70 0.14 -24.01
CA ILE A 292 -3.73 0.54 -23.04
C ILE A 292 -4.92 1.14 -23.81
N PHE A 293 -6.14 0.72 -23.43
CA PHE A 293 -7.40 1.24 -23.95
C PHE A 293 -8.13 2.01 -22.86
N GLU A 294 -8.33 3.32 -23.09
CA GLU A 294 -8.93 4.26 -22.13
C GLU A 294 -10.22 4.85 -22.69
N GLU A 295 -11.32 4.81 -21.91
CA GLU A 295 -12.60 5.35 -22.34
C GLU A 295 -12.66 6.88 -22.27
N LEU A 296 -11.91 7.48 -21.34
CA LEU A 296 -11.87 8.93 -21.16
C LEU A 296 -11.04 9.63 -22.23
N PRO A 297 -11.28 10.92 -22.48
CA PRO A 297 -10.45 11.73 -23.37
C PRO A 297 -9.06 12.03 -22.80
N VAL A 298 -8.82 11.68 -21.51
CA VAL A 298 -7.60 11.97 -20.77
C VAL A 298 -7.11 10.72 -20.05
N ASN A 299 -5.78 10.64 -19.81
CA ASN A 299 -5.17 9.54 -19.08
C ASN A 299 -5.19 9.80 -17.59
N GLY A 300 -5.27 8.73 -16.80
CA GLY A 300 -5.08 8.77 -15.36
C GLY A 300 -6.26 8.36 -14.51
N GLY A 301 -7.39 8.02 -15.11
CA GLY A 301 -8.58 7.56 -14.40
C GLY A 301 -8.98 8.52 -13.28
N GLU A 302 -9.33 8.01 -12.10
CA GLU A 302 -9.79 8.82 -10.97
C GLU A 302 -8.77 9.87 -10.48
N VAL A 303 -7.47 9.73 -10.72
CA VAL A 303 -6.50 10.79 -10.39
C VAL A 303 -6.67 12.00 -11.30
N ALA A 304 -6.96 11.74 -12.57
CA ALA A 304 -7.18 12.82 -13.55
C ALA A 304 -8.49 13.56 -13.32
N VAL A 305 -9.58 12.82 -13.11
CA VAL A 305 -10.94 13.37 -13.13
C VAL A 305 -11.63 13.36 -11.77
N GLY A 306 -11.23 12.52 -10.83
CA GLY A 306 -11.80 12.45 -9.49
C GLY A 306 -11.06 13.31 -8.45
N VAL A 307 -9.72 13.35 -8.47
CA VAL A 307 -8.94 14.16 -7.53
C VAL A 307 -8.84 15.61 -8.00
N PRO A 308 -9.18 16.61 -7.17
CA PRO A 308 -9.17 18.01 -7.59
C PRO A 308 -7.78 18.57 -7.87
N GLU A 309 -7.73 19.61 -8.75
CA GLU A 309 -6.50 20.32 -9.12
C GLU A 309 -5.74 20.88 -7.93
N TYR A 310 -6.45 21.40 -6.91
CA TYR A 310 -5.83 21.98 -5.71
C TYR A 310 -5.15 20.95 -4.80
N ARG A 311 -5.41 19.63 -5.01
CA ARG A 311 -4.73 18.52 -4.33
C ARG A 311 -3.68 17.86 -5.20
N MET A 312 -3.99 17.71 -6.49
CA MET A 312 -3.10 17.06 -7.46
C MET A 312 -3.06 17.89 -8.75
N PRO A 313 -2.12 18.84 -8.85
CA PRO A 313 -1.97 19.66 -10.04
C PRO A 313 -1.68 18.79 -11.28
N ILE A 314 -2.40 19.09 -12.38
CA ILE A 314 -2.23 18.34 -13.63
C ILE A 314 -0.80 18.37 -14.14
N GLY A 315 -0.10 19.50 -13.97
CA GLY A 315 1.29 19.63 -14.38
C GLY A 315 2.25 18.66 -13.69
N LYS A 316 1.93 18.26 -12.45
CA LYS A 316 2.70 17.24 -11.71
C LYS A 316 2.22 15.81 -12.02
N TYR A 317 0.90 15.60 -12.14
CA TYR A 317 0.38 14.28 -12.50
C TYR A 317 0.76 13.86 -13.92
N GLN A 318 0.76 14.80 -14.85
CA GLN A 318 1.20 14.53 -16.23
C GLN A 318 2.64 13.96 -16.27
N LYS A 319 3.50 14.34 -15.32
CA LYS A 319 4.86 13.81 -15.22
C LYS A 319 4.90 12.31 -14.90
N ASP A 320 4.00 11.85 -14.02
CA ASP A 320 3.87 10.40 -13.77
C ASP A 320 3.39 9.65 -15.03
N ILE A 321 2.50 10.24 -15.82
CA ILE A 321 2.03 9.67 -17.10
C ILE A 321 3.15 9.69 -18.15
N ASP A 322 3.85 10.81 -18.29
CA ASP A 322 4.94 10.98 -19.24
C ASP A 322 6.07 9.97 -18.99
N LEU A 323 6.39 9.68 -17.73
CA LEU A 323 7.34 8.63 -17.35
C LEU A 323 6.95 7.25 -17.91
N VAL A 324 5.67 6.91 -17.88
CA VAL A 324 5.17 5.64 -18.41
C VAL A 324 5.23 5.63 -19.95
N LEU A 325 4.88 6.76 -20.56
CA LEU A 325 4.85 6.90 -22.03
C LEU A 325 6.23 7.10 -22.67
N GLU A 326 7.27 7.40 -21.89
CA GLU A 326 8.65 7.42 -22.37
C GLU A 326 9.09 6.01 -22.83
N LEU A 327 8.51 4.96 -22.24
CA LEU A 327 8.83 3.59 -22.60
C LEU A 327 8.29 3.24 -23.99
N GLU A 328 9.18 2.98 -24.95
CA GLU A 328 8.85 2.61 -26.36
C GLU A 328 7.81 1.46 -26.43
N ALA A 329 7.81 0.60 -25.43
CA ALA A 329 6.94 -0.57 -25.37
C ALA A 329 5.48 -0.23 -25.02
N VAL A 330 5.17 0.99 -24.58
CA VAL A 330 3.84 1.37 -24.02
C VAL A 330 3.12 2.33 -24.96
N SER A 331 1.85 2.03 -25.25
CA SER A 331 0.95 2.94 -25.97
C SER A 331 -0.41 3.07 -25.29
N ILE A 332 -1.06 4.24 -25.43
CA ILE A 332 -2.41 4.50 -24.89
C ILE A 332 -3.32 4.99 -26.02
N THR A 333 -4.52 4.43 -26.09
CA THR A 333 -5.58 4.88 -27.00
C THR A 333 -6.76 5.41 -26.19
N ASN A 334 -6.96 6.73 -26.20
CA ASN A 334 -8.05 7.41 -25.51
C ASN A 334 -9.36 7.39 -26.33
N ASN A 335 -10.49 7.75 -25.69
CA ASN A 335 -11.84 7.72 -26.26
C ASN A 335 -12.19 6.35 -26.84
N HIS A 336 -11.65 5.29 -26.24
CA HIS A 336 -11.82 3.93 -26.69
C HIS A 336 -12.45 3.06 -25.58
N ARG A 337 -13.79 3.17 -25.48
CA ARG A 337 -14.54 2.31 -24.55
C ARG A 337 -14.51 0.87 -25.04
N VAL A 338 -14.03 -0.03 -24.22
CA VAL A 338 -14.05 -1.47 -24.45
C VAL A 338 -15.36 -2.04 -23.93
N ASP A 339 -16.17 -2.61 -24.80
CA ASP A 339 -17.36 -3.37 -24.44
C ASP A 339 -17.08 -4.87 -24.42
N ALA A 340 -18.10 -5.68 -24.10
CA ALA A 340 -17.97 -7.13 -24.01
C ALA A 340 -17.53 -7.79 -25.33
N ALA A 341 -17.93 -7.25 -26.49
CA ALA A 341 -17.51 -7.77 -27.78
C ALA A 341 -16.05 -7.47 -28.05
N ARG A 342 -15.65 -6.21 -27.83
CA ARG A 342 -14.25 -5.79 -28.00
C ARG A 342 -13.32 -6.49 -27.01
N LEU A 343 -13.76 -6.74 -25.79
CA LEU A 343 -12.98 -7.50 -24.81
C LEU A 343 -12.69 -8.93 -25.30
N LYS A 344 -13.68 -9.60 -25.95
CA LYS A 344 -13.45 -10.93 -26.56
C LYS A 344 -12.43 -10.88 -27.68
N GLU A 345 -12.47 -9.85 -28.52
CA GLU A 345 -11.49 -9.67 -29.61
C GLU A 345 -10.08 -9.47 -29.01
N LEU A 346 -9.93 -8.56 -28.04
CA LEU A 346 -8.66 -8.30 -27.38
C LEU A 346 -8.09 -9.56 -26.70
N HIS A 347 -8.93 -10.34 -26.04
CA HIS A 347 -8.50 -11.59 -25.42
C HIS A 347 -8.03 -12.64 -26.45
N ALA A 348 -8.53 -12.60 -27.68
CA ALA A 348 -8.06 -13.47 -28.76
C ALA A 348 -6.81 -12.94 -29.48
N GLU A 349 -6.58 -11.62 -29.45
CA GLU A 349 -5.48 -10.95 -30.15
C GLU A 349 -4.21 -10.81 -29.30
N TYR A 350 -4.30 -10.82 -27.97
CA TYR A 350 -3.22 -10.57 -27.03
C TYR A 350 -2.88 -11.82 -26.21
N ASP A 351 -1.63 -11.95 -25.80
CA ASP A 351 -1.17 -13.07 -24.96
C ASP A 351 -1.72 -13.01 -23.54
N ALA A 352 -2.03 -11.81 -23.05
CA ALA A 352 -2.73 -11.57 -21.80
C ALA A 352 -3.54 -10.28 -21.88
N VAL A 353 -4.65 -10.22 -21.13
CA VAL A 353 -5.45 -9.00 -20.95
C VAL A 353 -5.56 -8.69 -19.47
N MET A 354 -5.28 -7.45 -19.08
CA MET A 354 -5.45 -6.99 -17.71
C MET A 354 -6.62 -5.99 -17.62
N LEU A 355 -7.56 -6.28 -16.73
CA LEU A 355 -8.66 -5.38 -16.36
C LEU A 355 -8.19 -4.44 -15.26
N GLY A 356 -8.14 -3.14 -15.56
CA GLY A 356 -7.77 -2.05 -14.65
C GLY A 356 -8.71 -0.85 -14.75
N PHE A 357 -9.97 -1.07 -15.14
CA PHE A 357 -10.96 -0.02 -15.45
C PHE A 357 -11.60 0.65 -14.23
N GLY A 358 -11.21 0.24 -13.01
CA GLY A 358 -11.65 0.86 -11.76
C GLY A 358 -13.11 0.59 -11.39
N ALA A 359 -13.72 1.52 -10.62
CA ALA A 359 -15.10 1.45 -10.15
C ALA A 359 -15.71 2.88 -10.20
N ARG A 360 -16.33 3.24 -11.32
CA ARG A 360 -16.74 4.63 -11.60
C ARG A 360 -18.22 4.93 -11.45
N LEU A 361 -19.07 3.95 -11.08
CA LEU A 361 -20.50 4.16 -10.92
C LEU A 361 -20.83 4.62 -9.49
N SER A 362 -21.40 5.81 -9.35
CA SER A 362 -21.87 6.33 -8.06
C SER A 362 -23.01 5.48 -7.48
N LYS A 363 -22.94 5.11 -6.19
CA LYS A 363 -24.02 4.40 -5.50
C LYS A 363 -25.05 5.36 -4.92
N LYS A 364 -26.29 4.89 -4.82
CA LYS A 364 -27.44 5.60 -4.25
C LYS A 364 -27.39 5.65 -2.72
N VAL A 365 -28.00 6.70 -2.11
CA VAL A 365 -28.17 6.77 -0.65
C VAL A 365 -29.23 5.81 -0.12
N ARG A 366 -30.14 5.36 -0.99
CA ARG A 366 -31.29 4.49 -0.68
C ARG A 366 -32.34 5.16 0.21
N ALA A 367 -32.58 6.45 -0.01
CA ALA A 367 -33.66 7.21 0.61
C ALA A 367 -35.00 6.97 -0.10
N ALA A 368 -36.11 7.24 0.57
CA ALA A 368 -37.41 7.25 -0.07
C ALA A 368 -37.47 8.34 -1.16
N ASN A 369 -38.17 8.06 -2.25
CA ASN A 369 -38.33 8.94 -3.42
C ASN A 369 -37.01 9.29 -4.16
N GLU A 370 -35.95 8.49 -3.97
CA GLU A 370 -34.67 8.74 -4.64
C GLU A 370 -34.77 8.51 -6.15
N ASN A 371 -34.65 9.58 -6.92
CA ASN A 371 -34.63 9.57 -8.38
C ASN A 371 -33.32 10.20 -8.91
N VAL A 372 -32.44 9.37 -9.46
CA VAL A 372 -31.13 9.82 -9.98
C VAL A 372 -31.21 10.72 -11.20
N ASN A 373 -32.37 10.74 -11.89
CA ASN A 373 -32.59 11.61 -13.05
C ASN A 373 -33.27 12.94 -12.68
N MET A 374 -33.51 13.19 -11.39
CA MET A 374 -34.10 14.45 -10.91
C MET A 374 -33.09 15.58 -11.01
N GLY A 375 -33.54 16.76 -11.43
CA GLY A 375 -32.67 17.95 -11.38
C GLY A 375 -32.15 18.21 -9.97
N GLY A 376 -30.88 18.53 -9.84
CA GLY A 376 -30.23 18.68 -8.55
C GLY A 376 -29.72 17.37 -7.93
N TYR A 377 -29.86 16.21 -8.60
CA TYR A 377 -29.20 14.97 -8.18
C TYR A 377 -27.95 14.73 -9.04
N TRP A 378 -26.76 14.72 -8.43
CA TRP A 378 -25.51 14.39 -9.10
C TRP A 378 -24.81 13.25 -8.38
N GLY A 379 -24.32 12.25 -9.11
CA GLY A 379 -23.35 11.32 -8.57
C GLY A 379 -22.05 12.05 -8.20
N ALA A 380 -21.37 11.61 -7.13
CA ALA A 380 -20.12 12.26 -6.72
C ALA A 380 -19.06 12.22 -7.82
N ILE A 381 -18.95 11.08 -8.53
CA ILE A 381 -18.00 10.92 -9.64
C ILE A 381 -18.38 11.86 -10.79
N ASP A 382 -19.66 11.93 -11.17
CA ASP A 382 -20.11 12.80 -12.26
C ASP A 382 -19.82 14.28 -11.99
N MET A 383 -19.99 14.69 -10.71
CA MET A 383 -19.67 16.07 -10.28
C MET A 383 -18.16 16.33 -10.36
N LEU A 384 -17.33 15.43 -9.83
CA LEU A 384 -15.87 15.58 -9.82
C LEU A 384 -15.30 15.51 -11.24
N ASP A 385 -15.81 14.63 -12.10
CA ASP A 385 -15.45 14.57 -13.52
C ASP A 385 -15.70 15.94 -14.19
N LYS A 386 -16.88 16.50 -14.01
CA LYS A 386 -17.22 17.82 -14.59
C LYS A 386 -16.28 18.92 -14.10
N VAL A 387 -16.01 18.99 -12.79
CA VAL A 387 -15.10 19.96 -12.19
C VAL A 387 -13.69 19.81 -12.76
N ASN A 388 -13.14 18.61 -12.72
CA ASN A 388 -11.74 18.37 -13.06
C ASN A 388 -11.48 18.40 -14.57
N LEU A 389 -12.39 17.88 -15.41
CA LEU A 389 -12.29 18.00 -16.86
C LEU A 389 -12.27 19.48 -17.29
N TRP A 390 -13.05 20.31 -16.62
CA TRP A 390 -13.03 21.75 -16.89
C TRP A 390 -11.74 22.41 -16.39
N HIS A 391 -11.41 22.27 -15.11
CA HIS A 391 -10.29 23.00 -14.52
C HIS A 391 -8.92 22.54 -15.02
N LYS A 392 -8.74 21.24 -15.22
CA LYS A 392 -7.46 20.66 -15.64
C LYS A 392 -7.26 20.67 -17.15
N TYR A 393 -8.33 20.42 -17.92
CA TYR A 393 -8.22 20.12 -19.36
C TYR A 393 -9.04 21.07 -20.25
N GLN A 394 -9.83 21.96 -19.70
CA GLN A 394 -10.74 22.83 -20.43
C GLN A 394 -11.79 22.10 -21.30
N ILE A 395 -12.19 20.90 -20.82
CA ILE A 395 -13.20 20.06 -21.47
C ILE A 395 -14.55 20.25 -20.78
N GLY A 396 -15.60 20.46 -21.56
CA GLY A 396 -16.98 20.67 -21.06
C GLY A 396 -17.29 22.10 -20.63
N SER A 397 -17.93 22.26 -19.46
CA SER A 397 -18.32 23.56 -18.88
C SER A 397 -18.08 23.58 -17.38
N PRO A 398 -17.83 24.76 -16.77
CA PRO A 398 -17.58 24.85 -15.34
C PRO A 398 -18.81 24.45 -14.52
N ALA A 399 -18.62 23.73 -13.43
CA ALA A 399 -19.69 23.31 -12.52
C ALA A 399 -20.30 24.50 -11.76
N SER A 400 -19.60 25.65 -11.70
CA SER A 400 -20.12 26.89 -11.17
C SER A 400 -21.34 27.42 -11.91
N ASN A 401 -21.57 27.03 -13.18
CA ASN A 401 -22.80 27.37 -13.89
C ASN A 401 -24.05 26.87 -13.16
N GLU A 402 -23.94 25.73 -12.51
CA GLU A 402 -25.03 25.08 -11.79
C GLU A 402 -24.95 25.32 -10.26
N LEU A 403 -23.75 25.29 -9.66
CA LEU A 403 -23.57 25.29 -8.20
C LEU A 403 -23.48 26.67 -7.56
N ASN A 404 -23.18 27.74 -8.35
CA ASN A 404 -23.00 29.07 -7.81
C ASN A 404 -24.29 29.58 -7.14
N GLY A 405 -24.17 30.00 -5.87
CA GLY A 405 -25.28 30.51 -5.08
C GLY A 405 -26.25 29.45 -4.54
N LYS A 406 -25.96 28.14 -4.77
CA LYS A 406 -26.82 27.02 -4.39
C LYS A 406 -26.46 26.42 -3.03
N THR A 407 -27.44 25.73 -2.44
CA THR A 407 -27.22 24.88 -1.26
C THR A 407 -26.93 23.46 -1.72
N VAL A 408 -25.74 22.96 -1.40
CA VAL A 408 -25.25 21.62 -1.76
C VAL A 408 -25.22 20.75 -0.51
N VAL A 409 -25.80 19.55 -0.60
CA VAL A 409 -25.74 18.54 0.44
C VAL A 409 -25.00 17.32 -0.10
N CYS A 410 -23.86 17.01 0.48
CA CYS A 410 -23.08 15.78 0.21
C CYS A 410 -23.35 14.74 1.29
N VAL A 411 -23.50 13.48 0.89
CA VAL A 411 -23.65 12.34 1.82
C VAL A 411 -22.47 11.43 1.70
N GLY A 412 -21.67 11.32 2.76
CA GLY A 412 -20.50 10.46 2.75
C GLY A 412 -19.55 10.74 3.92
N GLY A 413 -18.39 10.11 3.92
CA GLY A 413 -17.38 10.28 4.96
C GLY A 413 -16.03 9.65 4.55
N GLY A 414 -15.70 9.70 3.27
CA GLY A 414 -14.43 9.28 2.68
C GLY A 414 -13.80 10.41 1.86
N PHE A 415 -12.67 10.17 1.23
CA PHE A 415 -11.93 11.15 0.42
C PHE A 415 -12.79 11.78 -0.68
N THR A 416 -13.54 10.98 -1.42
CA THR A 416 -14.46 11.48 -2.47
C THR A 416 -15.45 12.52 -1.94
N SER A 417 -15.99 12.32 -0.72
CA SER A 417 -16.92 13.29 -0.12
C SER A 417 -16.20 14.57 0.31
N MET A 418 -14.95 14.50 0.78
CA MET A 418 -14.14 15.69 1.06
C MET A 418 -13.88 16.50 -0.22
N ASP A 419 -13.53 15.83 -1.30
CA ASP A 419 -13.30 16.47 -2.60
C ASP A 419 -14.57 17.14 -3.12
N VAL A 420 -15.73 16.47 -3.05
CA VAL A 420 -17.04 17.03 -3.45
C VAL A 420 -17.37 18.31 -2.68
N VAL A 421 -17.28 18.30 -1.34
CA VAL A 421 -17.66 19.50 -0.56
C VAL A 421 -16.70 20.66 -0.76
N ARG A 422 -15.39 20.39 -0.84
CA ARG A 422 -14.38 21.42 -1.07
C ARG A 422 -14.45 22.00 -2.50
N CYS A 423 -14.72 21.16 -3.50
CA CYS A 423 -15.01 21.61 -4.86
C CYS A 423 -16.27 22.46 -4.89
N SER A 424 -17.35 22.07 -4.21
CA SER A 424 -18.60 22.85 -4.17
C SER A 424 -18.40 24.27 -3.63
N ILE A 425 -17.54 24.43 -2.60
CA ILE A 425 -17.14 25.77 -2.10
C ILE A 425 -16.47 26.59 -3.23
N ARG A 426 -15.50 25.99 -3.94
CA ARG A 426 -14.73 26.64 -5.01
C ARG A 426 -15.59 26.98 -6.22
N GLU A 427 -16.62 26.18 -6.49
CA GLU A 427 -17.63 26.45 -7.55
C GLU A 427 -18.69 27.49 -7.13
N GLY A 428 -18.52 28.12 -5.95
CA GLY A 428 -19.36 29.24 -5.52
C GLY A 428 -20.68 28.87 -4.84
N ALA A 429 -20.81 27.63 -4.35
CA ALA A 429 -21.97 27.24 -3.56
C ALA A 429 -22.15 28.16 -2.35
N LYS A 430 -23.38 28.61 -2.10
CA LYS A 430 -23.73 29.50 -0.99
C LYS A 430 -23.62 28.80 0.36
N LYS A 431 -23.96 27.51 0.39
CA LYS A 431 -23.93 26.69 1.58
C LYS A 431 -23.56 25.26 1.18
N VAL A 432 -22.62 24.65 1.89
CA VAL A 432 -22.20 23.25 1.67
C VAL A 432 -22.33 22.50 2.98
N ILE A 433 -23.13 21.43 2.95
CA ILE A 433 -23.40 20.57 4.11
C ILE A 433 -22.94 19.16 3.80
N MET A 434 -22.19 18.56 4.72
CA MET A 434 -21.88 17.14 4.70
C MET A 434 -22.72 16.38 5.72
N LEU A 435 -23.54 15.46 5.26
CA LEU A 435 -24.27 14.53 6.12
C LEU A 435 -23.48 13.24 6.29
N TYR A 436 -23.22 12.87 7.56
CA TYR A 436 -22.52 11.66 7.87
C TYR A 436 -23.19 10.88 9.01
N ARG A 437 -23.45 9.59 8.76
CA ARG A 437 -24.16 8.72 9.71
C ARG A 437 -23.37 8.35 10.96
N ARG A 438 -22.04 8.61 11.01
CA ARG A 438 -21.17 8.34 12.13
C ARG A 438 -20.60 9.63 12.70
N ASP A 439 -19.58 9.52 13.54
CA ASP A 439 -18.92 10.61 14.24
C ASP A 439 -17.69 11.17 13.48
N GLU A 440 -17.22 12.27 13.98
CA GLU A 440 -16.02 12.97 13.50
C GLU A 440 -14.78 12.06 13.51
N LYS A 441 -14.57 11.28 14.59
CA LYS A 441 -13.43 10.36 14.70
C LYS A 441 -13.42 9.32 13.58
N THR A 442 -14.60 8.92 13.14
CA THR A 442 -14.73 7.97 12.04
C THR A 442 -14.40 8.62 10.69
N ILE A 443 -14.77 9.89 10.46
CA ILE A 443 -14.37 10.61 9.25
C ILE A 443 -12.85 10.76 9.19
N ILE A 444 -12.22 11.25 10.26
CA ILE A 444 -10.76 11.42 10.35
C ILE A 444 -10.02 10.10 10.09
N ARG A 445 -10.55 8.97 10.58
CA ARG A 445 -9.97 7.65 10.31
C ARG A 445 -10.16 7.17 8.87
N ASN A 446 -11.25 7.55 8.22
CA ASN A 446 -11.56 7.14 6.83
C ASN A 446 -10.92 8.07 5.78
N THR A 447 -10.47 9.23 6.21
CA THR A 447 -9.75 10.23 5.43
C THR A 447 -8.39 10.48 6.10
N THR A 448 -8.05 11.74 6.34
CA THR A 448 -6.96 12.16 7.22
C THR A 448 -7.44 13.30 8.11
N TYR A 449 -6.66 13.61 9.15
CA TYR A 449 -6.91 14.78 10.01
C TYR A 449 -6.90 16.08 9.19
N GLU A 450 -5.95 16.21 8.30
CA GLU A 450 -5.75 17.38 7.45
C GLU A 450 -6.94 17.62 6.53
N GLU A 451 -7.39 16.60 5.80
CA GLU A 451 -8.54 16.72 4.86
C GLU A 451 -9.82 17.17 5.57
N TYR A 452 -10.08 16.62 6.73
CA TYR A 452 -11.25 17.00 7.53
C TYR A 452 -11.14 18.44 8.01
N HIS A 453 -10.01 18.83 8.63
CA HIS A 453 -9.83 20.18 9.15
C HIS A 453 -9.82 21.26 8.06
N GLU A 454 -9.20 20.97 6.93
CA GLU A 454 -9.23 21.88 5.77
C GLU A 454 -10.65 22.12 5.26
N ALA A 455 -11.50 21.10 5.21
CA ALA A 455 -12.90 21.25 4.82
C ALA A 455 -13.69 22.10 5.85
N VAL A 456 -13.43 21.92 7.15
CA VAL A 456 -14.04 22.74 8.22
C VAL A 456 -13.61 24.21 8.10
N GLU A 457 -12.31 24.47 7.92
CA GLU A 457 -11.76 25.83 7.77
C GLU A 457 -12.27 26.54 6.50
N GLU A 458 -12.51 25.80 5.42
CA GLU A 458 -13.08 26.31 4.18
C GLU A 458 -14.57 26.63 4.30
N GLY A 459 -15.24 26.20 5.36
CA GLY A 459 -16.62 26.57 5.71
C GLY A 459 -17.67 25.48 5.42
N VAL A 460 -17.27 24.22 5.30
CA VAL A 460 -18.21 23.09 5.20
C VAL A 460 -18.91 22.85 6.53
N GLU A 461 -20.24 22.75 6.53
CA GLU A 461 -21.05 22.40 7.70
C GLU A 461 -21.19 20.88 7.79
N PHE A 462 -20.70 20.27 8.89
CA PHE A 462 -20.82 18.85 9.14
C PHE A 462 -22.00 18.52 10.04
N ILE A 463 -22.87 17.62 9.61
CA ILE A 463 -23.99 17.10 10.40
C ILE A 463 -23.76 15.59 10.61
N PHE A 464 -23.28 15.26 11.79
CA PHE A 464 -22.99 13.88 12.18
C PHE A 464 -24.23 13.14 12.66
N HIS A 465 -24.13 11.82 12.77
CA HIS A 465 -25.19 10.94 13.25
C HIS A 465 -26.50 11.11 12.52
N SER A 466 -26.42 11.34 11.19
CA SER A 466 -27.56 11.70 10.38
C SER A 466 -27.59 10.99 9.03
N ALA A 467 -28.77 10.63 8.55
CA ALA A 467 -28.98 10.04 7.23
C ALA A 467 -30.30 10.53 6.63
N ILE A 468 -30.34 10.61 5.30
CA ILE A 468 -31.54 10.99 4.57
C ILE A 468 -32.60 9.88 4.69
N GLU A 469 -33.80 10.23 5.09
CA GLU A 469 -34.97 9.37 5.08
C GLU A 469 -35.74 9.47 3.76
N GLU A 470 -35.97 10.71 3.30
CA GLU A 470 -36.81 11.02 2.16
C GLU A 470 -36.33 12.26 1.40
N ILE A 471 -36.47 12.23 0.08
CA ILE A 471 -36.11 13.32 -0.81
C ILE A 471 -37.43 13.93 -1.34
N PHE A 472 -37.56 15.26 -1.28
CA PHE A 472 -38.68 16.02 -1.82
C PHE A 472 -38.26 16.79 -3.05
N ASP A 473 -39.13 16.85 -4.04
CA ASP A 473 -38.94 17.53 -5.29
C ASP A 473 -40.20 18.35 -5.67
N ASP A 474 -40.10 19.19 -6.67
CA ASP A 474 -41.19 19.97 -7.25
C ASP A 474 -41.70 19.41 -8.60
N GLY A 475 -41.22 18.20 -8.94
CA GLY A 475 -41.48 17.53 -10.22
C GLY A 475 -40.35 17.70 -11.24
N GLU A 476 -39.48 18.70 -11.07
CA GLU A 476 -38.32 18.96 -11.93
C GLU A 476 -37.00 18.87 -11.14
N ASN A 477 -36.96 19.47 -9.94
CA ASN A 477 -35.75 19.60 -9.15
C ASN A 477 -35.94 19.17 -7.69
N ILE A 478 -34.86 18.74 -7.06
CA ILE A 478 -34.81 18.53 -5.62
C ILE A 478 -35.00 19.86 -4.91
N THR A 479 -35.82 19.86 -3.84
CA THR A 479 -36.12 21.07 -3.08
C THR A 479 -35.74 20.94 -1.61
N LYS A 480 -35.88 19.74 -1.05
CA LYS A 480 -35.71 19.51 0.39
C LYS A 480 -35.40 18.05 0.70
N LEU A 481 -34.71 17.82 1.82
CA LEU A 481 -34.39 16.51 2.37
C LEU A 481 -34.98 16.39 3.77
N LYS A 482 -35.64 15.26 4.06
CA LYS A 482 -35.94 14.84 5.42
C LYS A 482 -34.81 13.97 5.95
N VAL A 483 -34.28 14.37 7.09
CA VAL A 483 -33.07 13.76 7.69
C VAL A 483 -33.40 13.20 9.06
N ASN A 484 -33.06 11.94 9.31
CA ASN A 484 -33.13 11.30 10.60
C ASN A 484 -31.85 11.50 11.40
N ARG A 485 -31.99 11.65 12.72
CA ARG A 485 -30.88 11.56 13.68
C ARG A 485 -30.75 10.16 14.27
N PHE A 486 -29.51 9.79 14.58
CA PHE A 486 -29.15 8.51 15.17
C PHE A 486 -28.24 8.73 16.38
N GLU A 487 -28.26 7.77 17.29
CA GLU A 487 -27.21 7.60 18.31
C GLU A 487 -26.39 6.35 18.00
N LEU A 488 -25.12 6.39 18.39
CA LEU A 488 -24.21 5.24 18.28
C LEU A 488 -24.26 4.45 19.58
N VAL A 489 -24.90 3.30 19.56
CA VAL A 489 -24.96 2.40 20.71
C VAL A 489 -23.85 1.36 20.60
N PRO A 490 -22.92 1.25 21.56
CA PRO A 490 -21.89 0.24 21.54
C PRO A 490 -22.48 -1.18 21.44
N ASP A 491 -21.85 -2.04 20.64
CA ASP A 491 -22.19 -3.45 20.63
C ASP A 491 -21.70 -4.12 21.92
N PRO A 492 -22.58 -4.71 22.73
CA PRO A 492 -22.20 -5.36 23.99
C PRO A 492 -21.20 -6.52 23.81
N ASN A 493 -21.10 -7.08 22.60
CA ASN A 493 -20.15 -8.16 22.25
C ASN A 493 -18.81 -7.65 21.69
N GLY A 494 -18.52 -6.33 21.78
CA GLY A 494 -17.30 -5.72 21.27
C GLY A 494 -17.25 -5.55 19.75
N GLY A 495 -18.39 -5.73 19.06
CA GLY A 495 -18.53 -5.49 17.64
C GLY A 495 -18.65 -4.01 17.26
N ARG A 496 -19.06 -3.75 16.02
CA ARG A 496 -19.23 -2.39 15.50
C ARG A 496 -20.47 -1.75 16.12
N ALA A 497 -20.33 -0.54 16.71
CA ALA A 497 -21.43 0.24 17.27
C ALA A 497 -22.61 0.35 16.28
N GLN A 498 -23.82 0.14 16.79
CA GLN A 498 -25.07 0.17 16.01
C GLN A 498 -25.64 1.58 15.95
N LEU A 499 -26.25 1.91 14.83
CA LEU A 499 -26.98 3.17 14.65
C LEU A 499 -28.44 2.96 15.04
N VAL A 500 -28.89 3.64 16.11
CA VAL A 500 -30.26 3.61 16.58
C VAL A 500 -30.93 4.93 16.27
N LYS A 501 -32.06 4.90 15.55
CA LYS A 501 -32.81 6.12 15.19
C LYS A 501 -33.38 6.75 16.46
N ILE A 502 -33.23 8.07 16.58
CA ILE A 502 -33.80 8.88 17.66
C ILE A 502 -35.23 9.25 17.26
N GLU A 503 -36.23 8.81 18.02
CA GLU A 503 -37.63 9.16 17.78
C GLU A 503 -37.87 10.66 17.97
N GLY A 504 -38.51 11.30 16.96
CA GLY A 504 -38.76 12.75 16.94
C GLY A 504 -37.49 13.59 16.73
N GLY A 505 -36.38 12.97 16.36
CA GLY A 505 -35.12 13.65 16.04
C GLY A 505 -34.99 14.05 14.58
N ASP A 506 -36.00 13.83 13.74
CA ASP A 506 -36.03 14.18 12.34
C ASP A 506 -36.11 15.70 12.14
N PHE A 507 -35.51 16.18 11.05
CA PHE A 507 -35.50 17.59 10.65
C PHE A 507 -35.39 17.68 9.13
N GLU A 508 -35.65 18.89 8.62
CA GLU A 508 -35.62 19.16 7.18
C GLU A 508 -34.44 20.07 6.82
N ILE A 509 -33.88 19.84 5.63
CA ILE A 509 -32.82 20.67 5.03
C ILE A 509 -33.30 21.10 3.65
N GLU A 510 -33.37 22.38 3.39
CA GLU A 510 -33.51 22.90 2.01
C GLU A 510 -32.23 22.56 1.24
N CYS A 511 -32.40 22.06 0.01
CA CYS A 511 -31.30 21.53 -0.80
C CYS A 511 -31.59 21.78 -2.29
N ASP A 512 -30.68 22.45 -2.98
CA ASP A 512 -30.72 22.59 -4.43
C ASP A 512 -30.03 21.40 -5.12
N TYR A 513 -28.93 20.86 -4.49
CA TYR A 513 -28.14 19.77 -5.01
C TYR A 513 -27.85 18.73 -3.95
N LEU A 514 -28.19 17.47 -4.25
CA LEU A 514 -27.82 16.29 -3.46
C LEU A 514 -26.75 15.51 -4.20
N ILE A 515 -25.59 15.29 -3.54
CA ILE A 515 -24.44 14.61 -4.11
C ILE A 515 -24.04 13.42 -3.24
N PRO A 516 -24.53 12.20 -3.55
CA PRO A 516 -24.12 10.98 -2.88
C PRO A 516 -22.67 10.60 -3.14
N ALA A 517 -21.89 10.48 -2.07
CA ALA A 517 -20.50 9.98 -2.07
C ALA A 517 -20.39 8.72 -1.13
N VAL A 518 -21.32 7.78 -1.30
CA VAL A 518 -21.51 6.62 -0.43
C VAL A 518 -20.92 5.32 -0.99
N SER A 519 -19.82 5.40 -1.66
CA SER A 519 -19.11 4.33 -2.36
C SER A 519 -19.42 4.29 -3.86
N GLN A 520 -18.67 3.45 -4.56
CA GLN A 520 -18.71 3.27 -6.00
C GLN A 520 -19.03 1.82 -6.36
N ALA A 521 -19.37 1.57 -7.63
CA ALA A 521 -19.59 0.25 -8.18
C ALA A 521 -18.88 0.10 -9.52
N LEU A 522 -18.64 -1.16 -9.91
CA LEU A 522 -18.10 -1.49 -11.22
C LEU A 522 -19.16 -1.36 -12.30
N ASP A 523 -18.73 -0.94 -13.49
CA ASP A 523 -19.50 -1.17 -14.71
C ASP A 523 -19.19 -2.58 -15.24
N THR A 524 -20.06 -3.52 -14.92
CA THR A 524 -19.86 -4.93 -15.30
C THR A 524 -20.29 -5.23 -16.75
N GLN A 525 -20.83 -4.26 -17.49
CA GLN A 525 -21.26 -4.46 -18.89
C GLN A 525 -20.09 -4.76 -19.84
N ILE A 526 -18.87 -4.41 -19.43
CA ILE A 526 -17.65 -4.76 -20.16
C ILE A 526 -17.39 -6.27 -20.17
N ILE A 527 -17.88 -7.02 -19.17
CA ILE A 527 -17.60 -8.44 -18.98
C ILE A 527 -18.59 -9.25 -19.84
N PRO A 528 -18.13 -10.12 -20.76
CA PRO A 528 -19.02 -11.02 -21.49
C PRO A 528 -19.78 -11.98 -20.56
N GLU A 529 -21.08 -12.02 -20.66
CA GLU A 529 -21.94 -12.88 -19.81
C GLU A 529 -21.58 -14.38 -19.94
N ASP A 530 -21.24 -14.84 -21.14
CA ASP A 530 -20.89 -16.23 -21.43
C ASP A 530 -19.53 -16.67 -20.88
N TRP A 531 -18.71 -15.74 -20.37
CA TRP A 531 -17.45 -16.08 -19.69
C TRP A 531 -17.64 -16.52 -18.25
N ASN A 532 -18.81 -16.22 -17.65
CA ASN A 532 -19.16 -16.59 -16.27
C ASN A 532 -18.04 -16.21 -15.27
N ILE A 533 -17.49 -15.01 -15.42
CA ILE A 533 -16.44 -14.52 -14.51
C ILE A 533 -16.96 -14.52 -13.06
N GLU A 534 -16.19 -15.13 -12.18
CA GLU A 534 -16.53 -15.16 -10.76
C GLU A 534 -16.42 -13.77 -10.14
N MET A 535 -17.43 -13.39 -9.34
CA MET A 535 -17.51 -12.10 -8.68
C MET A 535 -17.55 -12.28 -7.17
N THR A 536 -16.99 -11.32 -6.44
CA THR A 536 -17.08 -11.28 -4.98
C THR A 536 -18.50 -10.93 -4.51
N SER A 537 -18.79 -11.11 -3.22
CA SER A 537 -20.06 -10.67 -2.62
C SER A 537 -20.30 -9.15 -2.71
N TRP A 538 -19.28 -8.36 -3.02
CA TRP A 538 -19.32 -6.91 -3.22
C TRP A 538 -19.48 -6.52 -4.70
N ASN A 539 -19.59 -7.50 -5.58
CA ASN A 539 -19.69 -7.34 -7.02
C ASN A 539 -18.42 -6.74 -7.65
N SER A 540 -17.24 -7.10 -7.12
CA SER A 540 -15.94 -6.90 -7.77
C SER A 540 -15.47 -8.21 -8.41
N ILE A 541 -14.52 -8.14 -9.34
CA ILE A 541 -13.98 -9.31 -10.03
C ILE A 541 -13.20 -10.16 -9.03
N LEU A 542 -13.56 -11.45 -8.91
CA LEU A 542 -12.82 -12.37 -8.07
C LEU A 542 -11.60 -12.90 -8.81
N THR A 543 -10.43 -12.71 -8.21
CA THR A 543 -9.20 -13.43 -8.58
C THR A 543 -8.87 -14.44 -7.50
N ASN A 544 -7.95 -15.34 -7.73
CA ASN A 544 -7.51 -16.25 -6.67
C ASN A 544 -6.67 -15.57 -5.56
N GLY A 545 -6.45 -14.26 -5.67
CA GLY A 545 -5.75 -13.43 -4.69
C GLY A 545 -4.24 -13.64 -4.61
N LYS A 546 -3.66 -14.51 -5.46
CA LYS A 546 -2.23 -14.84 -5.47
C LYS A 546 -1.56 -14.58 -6.82
N ASP A 547 -2.31 -14.70 -7.91
CA ASP A 547 -1.79 -14.56 -9.28
C ASP A 547 -2.58 -13.56 -10.13
N PHE A 548 -3.55 -12.87 -9.54
CA PHE A 548 -4.37 -11.85 -10.21
C PHE A 548 -5.16 -12.35 -11.42
N MET A 549 -5.11 -13.64 -11.73
CA MET A 549 -5.89 -14.22 -12.83
C MET A 549 -7.34 -14.46 -12.38
N THR A 550 -8.27 -14.12 -13.26
CA THR A 550 -9.70 -14.38 -13.05
C THR A 550 -10.03 -15.86 -13.29
N SER A 551 -11.30 -16.25 -13.18
CA SER A 551 -11.75 -17.59 -13.61
C SER A 551 -11.59 -17.84 -15.12
N LYS A 552 -11.23 -16.83 -15.93
CA LYS A 552 -10.92 -16.91 -17.35
C LYS A 552 -9.40 -16.89 -17.55
N GLU A 553 -8.84 -17.97 -18.10
CA GLU A 553 -7.41 -18.06 -18.39
C GLU A 553 -6.94 -16.91 -19.28
N GLY A 554 -5.77 -16.32 -18.96
CA GLY A 554 -5.20 -15.18 -19.68
C GLY A 554 -5.87 -13.84 -19.44
N LEU A 555 -6.92 -13.79 -18.57
CA LEU A 555 -7.59 -12.57 -18.16
C LEU A 555 -7.26 -12.26 -16.69
N PHE A 556 -6.61 -11.13 -16.48
CA PHE A 556 -6.16 -10.67 -15.14
C PHE A 556 -6.96 -9.45 -14.70
N ALA A 557 -7.00 -9.18 -13.39
CA ALA A 557 -7.63 -7.99 -12.83
C ALA A 557 -6.81 -7.42 -11.67
N ALA A 558 -6.72 -6.08 -11.58
CA ALA A 558 -6.06 -5.39 -10.49
C ALA A 558 -6.66 -4.00 -10.25
N GLY A 559 -6.49 -3.45 -9.06
CA GLY A 559 -7.07 -2.19 -8.64
C GLY A 559 -8.54 -2.31 -8.25
N ASP A 560 -9.28 -1.20 -8.34
CA ASP A 560 -10.64 -1.12 -7.80
C ASP A 560 -11.64 -2.09 -8.46
N CYS A 561 -11.38 -2.54 -9.67
CA CYS A 561 -12.24 -3.53 -10.32
C CYS A 561 -12.11 -4.94 -9.70
N GLU A 562 -10.99 -5.24 -9.07
CA GLU A 562 -10.72 -6.52 -8.39
C GLU A 562 -11.03 -6.41 -6.89
N TYR A 563 -10.45 -5.46 -6.20
CA TYR A 563 -10.53 -5.37 -4.74
C TYR A 563 -11.76 -4.57 -4.25
N GLY A 564 -12.39 -3.78 -5.12
CA GLY A 564 -13.34 -2.73 -4.78
C GLY A 564 -12.64 -1.37 -4.57
N PRO A 565 -13.41 -0.28 -4.47
CA PRO A 565 -12.86 1.07 -4.32
C PRO A 565 -11.95 1.22 -3.10
N MET A 566 -10.65 1.44 -3.36
CA MET A 566 -9.60 1.59 -2.37
C MET A 566 -8.76 2.85 -2.65
N THR A 567 -7.52 2.88 -2.18
CA THR A 567 -6.63 4.00 -2.39
C THR A 567 -5.72 3.78 -3.61
N ILE A 568 -5.19 4.87 -4.15
CA ILE A 568 -4.27 4.83 -5.30
C ILE A 568 -3.08 3.92 -5.02
N VAL A 569 -2.49 3.99 -3.82
CA VAL A 569 -1.34 3.17 -3.45
C VAL A 569 -1.66 1.67 -3.39
N ASN A 570 -2.91 1.27 -3.11
CA ASN A 570 -3.35 -0.12 -3.20
C ASN A 570 -3.37 -0.58 -4.66
N ALA A 571 -3.94 0.23 -5.55
CA ALA A 571 -3.97 -0.08 -6.98
C ALA A 571 -2.56 -0.19 -7.58
N VAL A 572 -1.64 0.68 -7.17
CA VAL A 572 -0.21 0.62 -7.56
C VAL A 572 0.43 -0.68 -7.10
N GLY A 573 0.30 -1.03 -5.82
CA GLY A 573 0.91 -2.25 -5.26
C GLY A 573 0.39 -3.52 -5.93
N GLN A 574 -0.93 -3.62 -6.14
CA GLN A 574 -1.54 -4.76 -6.84
C GLN A 574 -1.08 -4.85 -8.29
N ALA A 575 -1.09 -3.72 -9.02
CA ALA A 575 -0.75 -3.70 -10.44
C ALA A 575 0.73 -4.02 -10.70
N ARG A 576 1.64 -3.63 -9.82
CA ARG A 576 3.05 -4.04 -9.87
C ARG A 576 3.17 -5.57 -9.81
N ARG A 577 2.52 -6.18 -8.83
CA ARG A 577 2.52 -7.64 -8.64
C ARG A 577 1.83 -8.36 -9.79
N ALA A 578 0.71 -7.83 -10.28
CA ALA A 578 0.02 -8.36 -11.45
C ALA A 578 0.91 -8.33 -12.71
N ALA A 579 1.65 -7.23 -12.92
CA ALA A 579 2.60 -7.13 -14.04
C ALA A 579 3.70 -8.20 -13.97
N SER A 580 4.26 -8.46 -12.79
CA SER A 580 5.23 -9.53 -12.55
C SER A 580 4.65 -10.89 -12.89
N VAL A 581 3.42 -11.20 -12.46
CA VAL A 581 2.74 -12.46 -12.76
C VAL A 581 2.42 -12.59 -14.25
N ILE A 582 1.90 -11.52 -14.88
CA ILE A 582 1.60 -11.51 -16.32
C ILE A 582 2.86 -11.78 -17.15
N SER A 583 3.98 -11.14 -16.83
CA SER A 583 5.26 -11.38 -17.50
C SER A 583 5.66 -12.87 -17.46
N ARG A 584 5.57 -13.50 -16.30
CA ARG A 584 5.90 -14.93 -16.12
C ARG A 584 4.88 -15.84 -16.79
N TYR A 585 3.61 -15.47 -16.80
CA TYR A 585 2.57 -16.22 -17.49
C TYR A 585 2.84 -16.29 -19.00
N ILE A 586 3.14 -15.16 -19.64
CA ILE A 586 3.31 -15.12 -21.10
C ILE A 586 4.63 -15.74 -21.59
N TYR A 587 5.67 -15.79 -20.73
CA TYR A 587 6.98 -16.34 -21.11
C TYR A 587 7.23 -17.74 -20.57
N ASP A 588 6.83 -18.01 -19.33
CA ASP A 588 7.16 -19.27 -18.63
C ASP A 588 5.94 -20.18 -18.45
N GLY A 589 4.75 -19.72 -18.80
CA GLY A 589 3.48 -20.41 -18.52
C GLY A 589 3.19 -20.53 -17.01
N LYS A 590 3.84 -19.70 -16.16
CA LYS A 590 3.70 -19.76 -14.70
C LYS A 590 2.89 -18.58 -14.19
N CYS A 591 1.85 -18.87 -13.45
CA CYS A 591 1.00 -17.89 -12.80
C CYS A 591 1.27 -17.88 -11.30
N THR A 592 2.40 -17.32 -10.86
CA THR A 592 2.85 -17.32 -9.47
C THR A 592 3.51 -15.99 -9.09
N LEU A 593 3.44 -15.59 -7.83
CA LEU A 593 4.18 -14.46 -7.27
C LEU A 593 5.69 -14.73 -7.22
N LEU A 594 6.49 -13.69 -7.16
CA LEU A 594 7.92 -13.76 -6.85
C LEU A 594 8.12 -14.06 -5.35
N ASP A 595 9.26 -14.63 -4.99
CA ASP A 595 9.61 -14.95 -3.60
C ASP A 595 9.54 -13.72 -2.70
N ASP A 596 10.01 -12.57 -3.17
CA ASP A 596 9.91 -11.29 -2.47
C ASP A 596 8.47 -10.87 -2.18
N GLU A 597 7.56 -11.08 -3.15
CA GLU A 597 6.14 -10.74 -3.03
C GLU A 597 5.40 -11.70 -2.08
N ILE A 598 5.80 -12.97 -2.05
CA ILE A 598 5.30 -13.96 -1.10
C ILE A 598 5.73 -13.60 0.32
N MET A 599 6.99 -13.21 0.50
CA MET A 599 7.50 -12.74 1.79
C MET A 599 6.80 -11.47 2.27
N GLU A 600 6.45 -10.54 1.38
CA GLU A 600 5.63 -9.36 1.69
C GLU A 600 4.29 -9.76 2.32
N ASP A 601 3.60 -10.76 1.75
CA ASP A 601 2.33 -11.25 2.29
C ASP A 601 2.48 -11.86 3.70
N HIS A 602 3.56 -12.61 3.94
CA HIS A 602 3.83 -13.18 5.27
C HIS A 602 4.11 -12.10 6.30
N LEU A 603 4.95 -11.12 5.98
CA LEU A 603 5.31 -10.02 6.87
C LEU A 603 4.09 -9.14 7.20
N ASN A 604 3.24 -8.87 6.21
CA ASN A 604 2.01 -8.11 6.39
C ASN A 604 1.04 -8.80 7.39
N ARG A 605 0.93 -10.13 7.33
CA ARG A 605 0.13 -10.92 8.29
C ARG A 605 0.71 -10.92 9.71
N LEU A 606 2.03 -10.94 9.84
CA LEU A 606 2.74 -10.92 11.12
C LEU A 606 2.67 -9.57 11.83
N ARG A 607 2.48 -8.48 11.08
CA ARG A 607 2.48 -7.09 11.55
C ARG A 607 3.78 -6.75 12.30
N VAL A 608 4.74 -6.28 11.55
CA VAL A 608 6.06 -5.87 12.07
C VAL A 608 5.98 -4.77 13.13
N TYR A 609 4.94 -3.91 13.08
CA TYR A 609 4.78 -2.78 13.99
C TYR A 609 4.18 -3.17 15.34
N ASP A 610 4.90 -2.85 16.42
CA ASP A 610 4.40 -2.97 17.80
C ASP A 610 4.22 -1.60 18.47
N LYS A 611 2.97 -1.21 18.75
CA LYS A 611 2.61 0.06 19.40
C LYS A 611 3.06 0.13 20.88
N LYS A 612 3.38 -0.98 21.51
CA LYS A 612 3.77 -1.05 22.93
C LYS A 612 5.28 -1.07 23.13
N GLU A 613 6.04 -1.17 22.06
CA GLU A 613 7.48 -1.22 22.12
C GLU A 613 8.07 0.06 22.73
N LYS A 614 9.05 -0.11 23.63
CA LYS A 614 9.84 1.00 24.16
C LYS A 614 11.04 1.26 23.29
N ILE A 615 11.12 2.45 22.73
CA ILE A 615 12.28 2.89 21.96
C ILE A 615 13.41 3.30 22.91
N THR A 616 14.58 2.70 22.74
CA THR A 616 15.80 2.99 23.49
C THR A 616 16.92 3.43 22.59
N GLY A 617 17.84 4.26 23.11
CA GLY A 617 19.01 4.73 22.34
C GLY A 617 18.71 5.87 21.35
N TRP A 618 17.53 6.44 21.38
CA TRP A 618 17.13 7.61 20.61
C TRP A 618 16.65 8.75 21.52
N MET A 619 16.87 9.99 21.09
CA MET A 619 16.42 11.15 21.82
C MET A 619 15.06 11.61 21.31
N PRO A 620 14.06 11.80 22.21
CA PRO A 620 12.78 12.40 21.85
C PRO A 620 12.89 13.92 21.74
N GLY A 621 11.82 14.55 21.20
CA GLY A 621 11.65 16.00 21.26
C GLY A 621 12.16 16.78 20.07
N LEU A 622 12.53 16.10 18.98
CA LEU A 622 12.70 16.77 17.69
C LEU A 622 11.32 17.03 17.09
N PRO A 623 10.96 18.30 16.79
CA PRO A 623 9.66 18.61 16.22
C PRO A 623 9.50 17.95 14.84
N ARG A 624 8.30 17.45 14.56
CA ARG A 624 7.90 17.01 13.22
C ARG A 624 7.79 18.24 12.32
N ALA A 625 8.37 18.19 11.13
CA ALA A 625 8.17 19.23 10.14
C ALA A 625 6.72 19.15 9.58
N GLU A 626 6.10 20.31 9.41
CA GLU A 626 4.78 20.47 8.80
C GLU A 626 4.93 21.33 7.55
N SER A 627 4.33 20.89 6.44
CA SER A 627 4.35 21.64 5.19
C SER A 627 3.51 22.91 5.28
N GLU A 628 4.00 23.96 4.65
CA GLU A 628 3.26 25.21 4.50
C GLU A 628 2.02 24.99 3.62
N LYS A 629 0.93 25.71 3.94
CA LYS A 629 -0.34 25.65 3.20
C LYS A 629 -0.78 27.04 2.78
N LEU A 630 -1.47 27.12 1.66
CA LEU A 630 -2.12 28.36 1.26
C LEU A 630 -3.13 28.83 2.32
N GLU A 631 -3.15 30.14 2.55
CA GLU A 631 -4.10 30.78 3.46
C GLU A 631 -5.56 30.44 3.12
N VAL A 632 -6.38 30.24 4.13
CA VAL A 632 -7.78 29.78 3.98
C VAL A 632 -8.59 30.66 3.02
N ASN A 633 -8.44 31.98 3.13
CA ASN A 633 -9.19 32.94 2.28
C ASN A 633 -8.73 32.87 0.80
N GLU A 634 -7.52 32.49 0.53
CA GLU A 634 -7.00 32.28 -0.81
C GLU A 634 -7.44 30.92 -1.35
N ARG A 635 -7.15 29.82 -0.61
CA ARG A 635 -7.33 28.45 -1.09
C ARG A 635 -8.79 28.06 -1.38
N LYS A 636 -9.78 28.67 -0.70
CA LYS A 636 -11.20 28.40 -0.94
C LYS A 636 -11.78 29.08 -2.17
N THR A 637 -11.03 29.96 -2.85
CA THR A 637 -11.50 30.75 -3.99
C THR A 637 -10.78 30.42 -5.30
N ASN A 638 -9.83 29.50 -5.28
CA ASN A 638 -9.08 29.11 -6.47
C ASN A 638 -8.69 27.62 -6.40
N ASN A 639 -8.07 27.10 -7.48
CA ASN A 639 -7.63 25.72 -7.61
C ASN A 639 -6.10 25.57 -7.57
N LYS A 640 -5.36 26.54 -7.01
CA LYS A 640 -3.93 26.39 -6.77
C LYS A 640 -3.67 25.26 -5.77
N GLU A 641 -2.53 24.61 -5.88
CA GLU A 641 -2.10 23.57 -4.94
C GLU A 641 -2.10 24.11 -3.51
N VAL A 642 -2.83 23.47 -2.61
CA VAL A 642 -3.04 23.93 -1.23
C VAL A 642 -1.82 23.64 -0.37
N ASN A 643 -1.28 22.42 -0.45
CA ASN A 643 -0.09 22.00 0.28
C ASN A 643 1.16 22.38 -0.54
N LEU A 644 2.04 23.21 0.00
CA LEU A 644 3.22 23.72 -0.71
C LEU A 644 4.45 22.81 -0.60
N GLY A 645 4.38 21.75 0.22
CA GLY A 645 5.49 20.82 0.45
C GLY A 645 6.55 21.38 1.38
N PHE A 646 7.66 20.65 1.51
CA PHE A 646 8.81 21.06 2.31
C PHE A 646 9.82 21.87 1.52
N THR A 647 10.47 22.81 2.19
CA THR A 647 11.76 23.34 1.77
C THR A 647 12.86 22.26 1.93
N GLY A 648 14.01 22.45 1.27
CA GLY A 648 15.11 21.51 1.41
C GLY A 648 15.61 21.36 2.86
N GLU A 649 15.63 22.46 3.62
CA GLU A 649 16.07 22.45 5.03
C GLU A 649 15.09 21.71 5.94
N GLU A 650 13.79 21.93 5.77
CA GLU A 650 12.74 21.21 6.51
C GLU A 650 12.80 19.71 6.20
N ALA A 651 12.97 19.35 4.93
CA ALA A 651 13.05 17.96 4.51
C ALA A 651 14.27 17.24 5.11
N ILE A 652 15.45 17.85 5.11
CA ILE A 652 16.66 17.28 5.72
C ILE A 652 16.44 17.09 7.22
N SER A 653 15.94 18.13 7.91
CA SER A 653 15.65 18.07 9.35
C SER A 653 14.65 16.95 9.68
N GLU A 654 13.60 16.78 8.87
CA GLU A 654 12.62 15.71 9.05
C GLU A 654 13.23 14.33 8.76
N ALA A 655 14.01 14.21 7.70
CA ALA A 655 14.70 12.96 7.34
C ALA A 655 15.70 12.49 8.42
N GLU A 656 16.37 13.42 9.12
CA GLU A 656 17.28 13.11 10.23
C GLU A 656 16.58 12.48 11.43
N ARG A 657 15.27 12.67 11.58
CA ARG A 657 14.47 12.03 12.62
C ARG A 657 14.27 10.53 12.37
N CYS A 658 14.49 10.04 11.14
CA CYS A 658 14.27 8.64 10.78
C CYS A 658 15.24 7.71 11.50
N MET A 659 14.70 6.70 12.22
CA MET A 659 15.49 5.72 12.97
C MET A 659 15.98 4.54 12.13
N ARG A 660 15.58 4.43 10.85
CA ARG A 660 15.92 3.31 9.96
C ARG A 660 15.62 1.95 10.61
N CYS A 661 14.35 1.69 10.85
CA CYS A 661 13.87 0.53 11.61
C CYS A 661 13.80 -0.72 10.74
N TYR A 662 14.89 -1.10 10.08
CA TYR A 662 14.94 -2.35 9.32
C TYR A 662 14.96 -3.56 10.24
N TYR A 663 14.33 -4.62 9.77
CA TYR A 663 14.36 -5.98 10.29
C TYR A 663 14.64 -6.95 9.15
N ILE A 664 15.16 -8.12 9.48
CA ILE A 664 15.33 -9.22 8.54
C ILE A 664 14.52 -10.41 8.98
N SER A 665 13.96 -11.12 8.02
CA SER A 665 13.28 -12.40 8.19
C SER A 665 13.69 -13.37 7.10
N MET A 666 13.59 -14.66 7.37
CA MET A 666 13.91 -15.72 6.43
C MET A 666 13.00 -16.93 6.65
N VAL A 667 12.53 -17.52 5.58
CA VAL A 667 11.81 -18.78 5.56
C VAL A 667 12.73 -19.86 4.98
N ALA A 668 12.76 -21.03 5.61
CA ALA A 668 13.38 -22.25 5.08
C ALA A 668 12.27 -23.13 4.47
N VAL A 669 12.42 -23.56 3.20
CA VAL A 669 11.47 -24.39 2.47
C VAL A 669 12.10 -25.64 1.88
#